data_4c1e324b0db3955d9f23cadd796909a5
#
_entry.id   4c1e324b0db3955d9f23cadd796909a5
#
_cell.length_a   1.000
_cell.length_b   1.000
_cell.length_c   1.000
_cell.angle_alpha   90.00
_cell.angle_beta   90.00
_cell.angle_gamma   90.00
#
_symmetry.space_group_name_H-M   'P 1'
#
loop_
_entity.id
_entity.type
_entity.pdbx_description
1 polymer ?
#
loop_
_entity_poly.entity_id
_entity_poly.type
_entity_poly.pdbx_seq_one_letter_code
_entity_poly.pdbx_strand_id
1 'polypeptide(L)'
;MKRSFKLLSIAALSAAALTFTSCGSDDPAILPPDVSNVVEKLQNGIMSGELSEDYTLSNASYSLTSSFVIKDGATLTIPAGTSIVADAKGTDVYIAVLQGGKININGTNSNPVVMSSSDGKPGDWGGLTICGKATTTAGTNVTAEVGGFIYGGTQDDDNSGVIKNLVIKGTGAQINTESQYNGVSFYSVGSGTTVENIAVFDGADDGVEFFGGTVSAKNIYLENLEDDAIDWTEGWNGTVENSYVVNTKAGFSTVVEADKDNKNPKLVNLTAKSIVGGTALQFKKQSGATITNLFLEGYDDNIDMKDGGPLANVIIEGEAAKLDTEYKTGTKVDISGWSFINGEIVEITPLVGEVTGNVTLTSDKTYNLTGSYIVKDGATLNIEAGTKIIVDPKGTDVYIAVLQGGKININGTVDAPVVMASAAGKPGDWGGLTICGKATTSAGTDVTAEVGGFIYGGTQDDDNSGVIKNLVIKGTGAQINTESQYNGVSFYSVGSGTVVENIAVINGADDGVEFFGGTVSATNLYLENNEDDSVDWTEGWNGKVTNTYISHTIAGFSTAFEGDKVNNNPQFENLTAISTVGGTALQFKKTSGATITNIWLEGYDMNIDMKDGGPLTNVVIDGEAASTTADYKTGTKVDISTWSWREAGL
;
A
#
# COMPACT_ATOMS: atom_id res chain seq x y z
N MET A 1 53.84 19.49 -6.91
CA MET A 1 54.68 18.80 -5.90
C MET A 1 53.92 17.55 -5.52
N LYS A 2 54.17 16.47 -6.13
CA LYS A 2 55.05 15.28 -5.93
C LYS A 2 55.26 14.91 -4.47
N ARG A 3 54.73 13.73 -4.12
CA ARG A 3 55.29 12.58 -3.36
C ARG A 3 54.13 11.75 -2.83
N SER A 4 53.77 10.58 -3.31
CA SER A 4 54.45 9.27 -3.47
C SER A 4 55.07 8.73 -2.20
N PHE A 5 54.57 7.57 -1.71
CA PHE A 5 55.31 6.37 -1.24
C PHE A 5 54.30 5.43 -0.58
N LYS A 6 54.00 4.24 -1.20
CA LYS A 6 54.67 2.94 -1.14
C LYS A 6 54.35 2.15 0.16
N LEU A 7 53.54 1.11 0.03
CA LEU A 7 53.93 -0.32 -0.05
C LEU A 7 54.74 -0.91 1.15
N LEU A 8 54.21 -1.91 1.72
CA LEU A 8 54.78 -3.26 1.99
C LEU A 8 53.95 -3.88 3.13
N SER A 9 53.32 -4.97 3.01
CA SER A 9 53.62 -6.38 2.70
C SER A 9 53.79 -7.27 3.94
N ILE A 10 53.01 -8.36 3.92
CA ILE A 10 53.42 -9.76 4.21
C ILE A 10 53.36 -10.27 5.65
N ALA A 11 52.51 -11.25 5.80
CA ALA A 11 52.68 -12.63 6.31
C ALA A 11 52.60 -12.78 7.84
N ALA A 12 52.04 -13.77 8.39
CA ALA A 12 52.02 -15.17 8.20
C ALA A 12 51.16 -15.84 9.27
N LEU A 13 50.45 -16.84 8.87
CA LEU A 13 50.22 -18.13 9.54
C LEU A 13 50.62 -18.27 11.00
N SER A 14 49.64 -18.67 11.83
CA SER A 14 49.88 -19.76 12.77
C SER A 14 48.58 -20.48 13.10
N ALA A 15 48.48 -21.71 12.66
CA ALA A 15 47.54 -22.71 13.11
C ALA A 15 47.85 -23.10 14.55
N ALA A 16 46.84 -23.02 15.42
CA ALA A 16 46.90 -23.69 16.72
C ALA A 16 45.80 -24.75 16.77
N ALA A 17 46.16 -25.98 16.56
CA ALA A 17 45.35 -27.15 16.88
C ALA A 17 45.23 -27.28 18.40
N LEU A 18 44.01 -27.20 18.92
CA LEU A 18 43.68 -27.62 20.26
C LEU A 18 42.89 -28.92 20.17
N THR A 19 43.58 -30.02 20.47
CA THR A 19 42.98 -31.33 20.71
C THR A 19 42.33 -31.33 22.08
N PHE A 20 41.00 -31.50 22.14
CA PHE A 20 40.33 -31.98 23.34
C PHE A 20 39.89 -33.43 23.13
N THR A 21 40.55 -34.34 23.83
CA THR A 21 40.06 -35.70 24.04
C THR A 21 39.07 -35.67 25.20
N SER A 22 37.82 -36.06 24.94
CA SER A 22 36.90 -36.52 25.98
C SER A 22 36.19 -37.77 25.46
N CYS A 23 36.35 -38.83 26.18
CA CYS A 23 35.67 -40.13 26.00
C CYS A 23 34.17 -40.01 26.37
N GLY A 24 33.35 -40.73 25.57
CA GLY A 24 32.20 -41.38 26.18
C GLY A 24 30.84 -41.18 25.48
N SER A 25 30.42 -42.21 24.84
CA SER A 25 29.14 -42.73 24.36
C SER A 25 28.95 -42.64 22.83
N ASP A 26 29.16 -43.82 22.24
CA ASP A 26 28.85 -44.14 20.84
C ASP A 26 27.34 -44.18 20.64
N ASP A 27 26.75 -43.05 20.19
CA ASP A 27 25.61 -43.08 19.31
C ASP A 27 26.01 -42.26 18.06
N PRO A 28 26.02 -42.85 16.85
CA PRO A 28 26.31 -42.08 15.66
C PRO A 28 25.16 -41.10 15.49
N ALA A 29 25.45 -39.80 15.69
CA ALA A 29 24.59 -38.75 15.21
C ALA A 29 24.40 -39.00 13.72
N ILE A 30 23.17 -39.38 13.32
CA ILE A 30 22.78 -39.44 11.92
C ILE A 30 22.80 -37.96 11.47
N LEU A 31 23.95 -37.54 10.91
CA LEU A 31 24.01 -36.33 10.14
C LEU A 31 23.03 -36.52 8.99
N PRO A 32 22.12 -35.55 8.70
CA PRO A 32 21.34 -35.65 7.51
C PRO A 32 22.28 -35.86 6.31
N PRO A 33 21.94 -36.74 5.36
CA PRO A 33 22.80 -37.02 4.21
C PRO A 33 23.14 -35.68 3.52
N ASP A 34 24.43 -35.50 3.23
CA ASP A 34 24.93 -34.39 2.43
C ASP A 34 24.37 -34.54 1.01
N VAL A 35 23.21 -33.89 0.74
CA VAL A 35 22.51 -33.96 -0.55
C VAL A 35 23.29 -33.09 -1.54
N SER A 36 24.37 -33.62 -2.08
CA SER A 36 25.24 -32.92 -3.04
C SER A 36 24.66 -32.90 -4.47
N ASN A 37 23.76 -33.83 -4.81
CA ASN A 37 23.18 -33.96 -6.14
C ASN A 37 21.89 -33.11 -6.28
N VAL A 38 21.85 -32.21 -7.27
CA VAL A 38 20.69 -31.35 -7.55
C VAL A 38 19.40 -32.14 -7.81
N VAL A 39 19.50 -33.29 -8.50
CA VAL A 39 18.32 -34.14 -8.79
C VAL A 39 17.77 -34.75 -7.50
N GLU A 40 18.61 -35.20 -6.59
CA GLU A 40 18.19 -35.72 -5.30
C GLU A 40 17.53 -34.63 -4.43
N LYS A 41 18.04 -33.40 -4.46
CA LYS A 41 17.41 -32.24 -3.81
C LYS A 41 16.02 -32.01 -4.38
N LEU A 42 15.88 -31.99 -5.72
CA LEU A 42 14.57 -31.82 -6.38
C LEU A 42 13.58 -32.93 -6.04
N GLN A 43 14.02 -34.18 -5.95
CA GLN A 43 13.18 -35.30 -5.50
C GLN A 43 12.64 -35.11 -4.07
N ASN A 44 13.43 -34.41 -3.24
CA ASN A 44 13.07 -34.06 -1.85
C ASN A 44 12.35 -32.71 -1.73
N GLY A 45 11.92 -32.08 -2.84
CA GLY A 45 11.20 -30.82 -2.85
C GLY A 45 12.08 -29.57 -2.58
N ILE A 46 13.41 -29.68 -2.73
CA ILE A 46 14.35 -28.59 -2.53
C ILE A 46 14.93 -28.16 -3.87
N MET A 47 14.82 -26.87 -4.19
CA MET A 47 15.46 -26.25 -5.35
C MET A 47 16.69 -25.48 -4.91
N SER A 48 17.88 -25.93 -5.31
CA SER A 48 19.14 -25.23 -5.10
C SER A 48 20.26 -25.86 -5.92
N GLY A 49 21.18 -25.03 -6.45
CA GLY A 49 22.34 -25.48 -7.22
C GLY A 49 22.15 -25.41 -8.73
N GLU A 50 22.91 -26.20 -9.49
CA GLU A 50 22.97 -26.14 -10.95
C GLU A 50 22.42 -27.40 -11.59
N LEU A 51 21.39 -27.24 -12.47
CA LEU A 51 20.80 -28.31 -13.28
C LEU A 51 21.54 -28.40 -14.61
N SER A 52 22.14 -29.55 -14.90
CA SER A 52 22.89 -29.81 -16.14
C SER A 52 22.30 -30.93 -17.03
N GLU A 53 21.09 -31.40 -16.69
CA GLU A 53 20.34 -32.41 -17.44
C GLU A 53 18.86 -32.10 -17.41
N ASP A 54 18.08 -32.70 -18.29
CA ASP A 54 16.63 -32.49 -18.35
C ASP A 54 15.96 -33.05 -17.10
N TYR A 55 15.09 -32.24 -16.47
CA TYR A 55 14.35 -32.66 -15.30
C TYR A 55 12.92 -32.12 -15.30
N THR A 56 11.97 -32.97 -14.92
CA THR A 56 10.57 -32.58 -14.71
C THR A 56 10.25 -32.64 -13.22
N LEU A 57 9.77 -31.52 -12.68
CA LEU A 57 9.32 -31.46 -11.28
C LEU A 57 8.13 -32.41 -11.07
N SER A 58 8.12 -33.11 -9.95
CA SER A 58 7.10 -34.14 -9.63
C SER A 58 6.32 -33.84 -8.36
N ASN A 59 6.83 -32.98 -7.47
CA ASN A 59 6.14 -32.58 -6.25
C ASN A 59 5.21 -31.38 -6.52
N ALA A 60 4.15 -31.25 -5.75
CA ALA A 60 3.26 -30.10 -5.84
C ALA A 60 3.87 -28.81 -5.28
N SER A 61 4.87 -28.94 -4.39
CA SER A 61 5.55 -27.78 -3.78
C SER A 61 7.05 -28.01 -3.67
N TYR A 62 7.79 -26.91 -3.84
CA TYR A 62 9.26 -26.85 -3.72
C TYR A 62 9.67 -25.66 -2.87
N SER A 63 10.73 -25.84 -2.08
CA SER A 63 11.42 -24.75 -1.37
C SER A 63 12.66 -24.33 -2.16
N LEU A 64 12.69 -23.11 -2.66
CA LEU A 64 13.86 -22.50 -3.30
C LEU A 64 14.75 -21.88 -2.21
N THR A 65 15.81 -22.57 -1.80
CA THR A 65 16.60 -22.22 -0.62
C THR A 65 17.88 -21.46 -0.93
N SER A 66 18.30 -21.43 -2.19
CA SER A 66 19.40 -20.64 -2.74
C SER A 66 19.21 -20.50 -4.26
N SER A 67 20.18 -19.92 -4.97
CA SER A 67 20.17 -19.85 -6.43
C SER A 67 19.95 -21.22 -7.08
N PHE A 68 19.10 -21.27 -8.10
CA PHE A 68 18.86 -22.44 -8.95
C PHE A 68 19.13 -22.09 -10.41
N VAL A 69 20.15 -22.70 -11.00
CA VAL A 69 20.67 -22.32 -12.30
C VAL A 69 20.50 -23.46 -13.31
N ILE A 70 19.79 -23.20 -14.43
CA ILE A 70 19.63 -24.14 -15.53
C ILE A 70 20.71 -23.89 -16.55
N LYS A 71 21.59 -24.87 -16.75
CA LYS A 71 22.78 -24.79 -17.61
C LYS A 71 22.45 -25.00 -19.09
N ASP A 72 23.42 -24.67 -19.95
CA ASP A 72 23.37 -24.99 -21.39
C ASP A 72 23.10 -26.48 -21.60
N GLY A 73 22.14 -26.79 -22.48
CA GLY A 73 21.70 -28.14 -22.81
C GLY A 73 20.72 -28.79 -21.83
N ALA A 74 20.44 -28.17 -20.67
CA ALA A 74 19.46 -28.68 -19.71
C ALA A 74 18.09 -28.04 -19.89
N THR A 75 17.01 -28.80 -19.62
CA THR A 75 15.63 -28.32 -19.61
C THR A 75 14.98 -28.60 -18.27
N LEU A 76 14.52 -27.56 -17.58
CA LEU A 76 13.63 -27.71 -16.43
C LEU A 76 12.18 -27.64 -16.90
N THR A 77 11.37 -28.66 -16.57
CA THR A 77 9.93 -28.65 -16.82
C THR A 77 9.16 -28.55 -15.50
N ILE A 78 8.29 -27.56 -15.41
CA ILE A 78 7.45 -27.26 -14.23
C ILE A 78 5.99 -27.48 -14.62
N PRO A 79 5.33 -28.53 -14.08
CA PRO A 79 3.92 -28.84 -14.37
C PRO A 79 2.95 -27.81 -13.77
N ALA A 80 1.73 -27.81 -14.29
CA ALA A 80 0.63 -26.99 -13.77
C ALA A 80 0.36 -27.27 -12.29
N GLY A 81 0.06 -26.19 -11.55
CA GLY A 81 -0.26 -26.25 -10.12
C GLY A 81 0.96 -26.42 -9.21
N THR A 82 2.20 -26.38 -9.75
CA THR A 82 3.40 -26.41 -8.92
C THR A 82 3.57 -25.07 -8.17
N SER A 83 3.84 -25.16 -6.87
CA SER A 83 4.20 -24.03 -6.02
C SER A 83 5.70 -24.05 -5.73
N ILE A 84 6.38 -22.92 -5.91
CA ILE A 84 7.79 -22.73 -5.54
C ILE A 84 7.86 -21.60 -4.52
N VAL A 85 8.28 -21.93 -3.30
CA VAL A 85 8.41 -20.95 -2.21
C VAL A 85 9.90 -20.62 -2.04
N ALA A 86 10.26 -19.39 -2.35
CA ALA A 86 11.61 -18.89 -2.20
C ALA A 86 11.86 -18.43 -0.76
N ASP A 87 13.00 -18.80 -0.20
CA ASP A 87 13.47 -18.24 1.06
C ASP A 87 13.69 -16.72 0.89
N ALA A 88 13.26 -15.93 1.86
CA ALA A 88 13.46 -14.48 1.88
C ALA A 88 14.92 -14.13 2.25
N LYS A 89 15.85 -14.40 1.32
CA LYS A 89 17.31 -14.18 1.48
C LYS A 89 17.88 -13.21 0.44
N GLY A 90 17.02 -12.42 -0.18
CA GLY A 90 17.42 -11.40 -1.14
C GLY A 90 18.14 -11.99 -2.35
N THR A 91 19.31 -11.45 -2.66
CA THR A 91 20.11 -11.78 -3.86
C THR A 91 20.72 -13.18 -3.89
N ASP A 92 20.66 -13.92 -2.79
CA ASP A 92 21.17 -15.29 -2.72
C ASP A 92 20.18 -16.32 -3.28
N VAL A 93 18.92 -15.90 -3.51
CA VAL A 93 17.81 -16.77 -3.94
C VAL A 93 17.19 -16.26 -5.23
N TYR A 94 17.37 -16.99 -6.33
CA TYR A 94 16.84 -16.67 -7.65
C TYR A 94 16.79 -17.92 -8.54
N ILE A 95 16.07 -17.85 -9.66
CA ILE A 95 16.11 -18.84 -10.73
C ILE A 95 16.74 -18.22 -11.96
N ALA A 96 17.77 -18.84 -12.52
CA ALA A 96 18.42 -18.37 -13.73
C ALA A 96 18.48 -19.46 -14.82
N VAL A 97 18.16 -19.08 -16.05
CA VAL A 97 18.31 -19.91 -17.26
C VAL A 97 19.45 -19.33 -18.07
N LEU A 98 20.56 -20.05 -18.15
CA LEU A 98 21.71 -19.61 -18.94
C LEU A 98 21.50 -19.84 -20.43
N GLN A 99 22.31 -19.20 -21.26
CA GLN A 99 22.29 -19.40 -22.72
C GLN A 99 22.33 -20.88 -23.09
N GLY A 100 21.33 -21.34 -23.88
CA GLY A 100 21.18 -22.73 -24.27
C GLY A 100 20.49 -23.64 -23.28
N GLY A 101 20.28 -23.20 -22.05
CA GLY A 101 19.34 -23.81 -21.12
C GLY A 101 17.89 -23.49 -21.46
N LYS A 102 16.94 -24.26 -20.96
CA LYS A 102 15.50 -24.05 -21.17
C LYS A 102 14.70 -24.22 -19.91
N ILE A 103 13.63 -23.42 -19.81
CA ILE A 103 12.60 -23.59 -18.80
C ILE A 103 11.23 -23.74 -19.44
N ASN A 104 10.51 -24.80 -19.10
CA ASN A 104 9.13 -25.02 -19.54
C ASN A 104 8.18 -24.92 -18.34
N ILE A 105 7.59 -23.77 -18.15
CA ILE A 105 6.55 -23.50 -17.15
C ILE A 105 5.21 -23.79 -17.83
N ASN A 106 4.58 -24.90 -17.46
CA ASN A 106 3.37 -25.42 -18.10
C ASN A 106 2.13 -25.26 -17.21
N GLY A 107 1.95 -24.10 -16.60
CA GLY A 107 0.72 -23.77 -15.87
C GLY A 107 -0.50 -23.80 -16.78
N THR A 108 -1.66 -23.89 -16.21
CA THR A 108 -2.96 -23.70 -16.90
C THR A 108 -3.71 -22.53 -16.26
N ASN A 109 -4.70 -22.05 -16.97
CA ASN A 109 -5.51 -20.92 -16.48
C ASN A 109 -6.15 -21.18 -15.10
N SER A 110 -6.55 -22.45 -14.84
CA SER A 110 -7.13 -22.87 -13.56
C SER A 110 -6.12 -23.37 -12.53
N ASN A 111 -4.92 -23.75 -12.97
CA ASN A 111 -3.83 -24.25 -12.12
C ASN A 111 -2.50 -23.64 -12.58
N PRO A 112 -2.25 -22.36 -12.32
CA PRO A 112 -0.98 -21.71 -12.67
C PRO A 112 0.17 -22.32 -11.87
N VAL A 113 1.39 -22.06 -12.34
CA VAL A 113 2.60 -22.21 -11.52
C VAL A 113 2.74 -20.95 -10.68
N VAL A 114 2.95 -21.12 -9.39
CA VAL A 114 3.12 -19.98 -8.46
C VAL A 114 4.54 -19.99 -7.89
N MET A 115 5.23 -18.87 -8.03
CA MET A 115 6.54 -18.62 -7.41
C MET A 115 6.41 -17.42 -6.48
N SER A 116 6.62 -17.61 -5.18
CA SER A 116 6.48 -16.56 -4.19
C SER A 116 7.57 -16.64 -3.14
N SER A 117 7.88 -15.53 -2.47
CA SER A 117 8.70 -15.58 -1.28
C SER A 117 7.92 -16.14 -0.09
N SER A 118 8.65 -16.60 0.93
CA SER A 118 8.08 -17.08 2.18
C SER A 118 7.39 -15.97 2.98
N ASP A 119 7.87 -14.73 2.88
CA ASP A 119 7.38 -13.56 3.62
C ASP A 119 6.44 -12.68 2.78
N GLY A 120 6.42 -12.84 1.45
CA GLY A 120 5.56 -12.13 0.51
C GLY A 120 5.87 -10.64 0.35
N LYS A 121 7.09 -10.20 0.69
CA LYS A 121 7.50 -8.79 0.62
C LYS A 121 8.30 -8.49 -0.64
N PRO A 122 8.18 -7.27 -1.20
CA PRO A 122 9.07 -6.83 -2.27
C PRO A 122 10.55 -6.99 -1.86
N GLY A 123 11.38 -7.48 -2.80
CA GLY A 123 12.81 -7.65 -2.58
C GLY A 123 13.24 -8.89 -1.81
N ASP A 124 12.32 -9.76 -1.44
CA ASP A 124 12.64 -10.99 -0.68
C ASP A 124 13.54 -11.95 -1.46
N TRP A 125 13.45 -11.97 -2.79
CA TRP A 125 14.23 -12.85 -3.67
C TRP A 125 14.42 -12.26 -5.07
N GLY A 126 15.30 -12.88 -5.88
CA GLY A 126 15.77 -12.35 -7.15
C GLY A 126 14.89 -12.64 -8.39
N GLY A 127 13.74 -13.33 -8.25
CA GLY A 127 12.87 -13.60 -9.40
C GLY A 127 13.43 -14.60 -10.42
N LEU A 128 12.98 -14.45 -11.68
CA LEU A 128 13.33 -15.34 -12.80
C LEU A 128 14.15 -14.58 -13.86
N THR A 129 15.39 -14.98 -14.09
CA THR A 129 16.29 -14.43 -15.12
C THR A 129 16.49 -15.42 -16.26
N ILE A 130 16.34 -15.00 -17.50
CA ILE A 130 16.50 -15.83 -18.70
C ILE A 130 17.48 -15.18 -19.67
N CYS A 131 18.57 -15.89 -20.01
CA CYS A 131 19.62 -15.43 -20.90
C CYS A 131 19.57 -16.16 -22.25
N GLY A 132 19.31 -15.43 -23.32
CA GLY A 132 19.21 -15.94 -24.69
C GLY A 132 20.38 -15.52 -25.59
N LYS A 133 20.29 -15.93 -26.88
CA LYS A 133 21.31 -15.75 -27.92
C LYS A 133 20.86 -14.80 -29.02
N ALA A 134 19.75 -14.06 -28.83
CA ALA A 134 19.27 -13.10 -29.84
C ALA A 134 20.13 -11.83 -29.86
N THR A 135 19.87 -10.97 -30.84
CA THR A 135 20.59 -9.71 -31.01
C THR A 135 20.25 -8.71 -29.91
N THR A 136 21.26 -8.04 -29.40
CA THR A 136 21.15 -6.86 -28.53
C THR A 136 22.15 -5.79 -28.97
N THR A 137 21.83 -4.50 -28.75
CA THR A 137 22.77 -3.41 -29.05
C THR A 137 23.96 -3.37 -28.09
N ALA A 138 23.89 -4.05 -26.94
CA ALA A 138 25.02 -4.23 -26.05
C ALA A 138 26.13 -5.10 -26.65
N GLY A 139 25.81 -6.00 -27.58
CA GLY A 139 26.78 -6.82 -28.30
C GLY A 139 26.54 -8.33 -28.19
N THR A 140 27.60 -9.10 -28.32
CA THR A 140 27.56 -10.58 -28.20
C THR A 140 28.36 -11.03 -26.98
N ASN A 141 27.85 -12.03 -26.26
CA ASN A 141 28.48 -12.55 -25.03
C ASN A 141 28.77 -11.44 -23.99
N VAL A 142 27.81 -10.56 -23.81
CA VAL A 142 27.88 -9.51 -22.80
C VAL A 142 27.44 -10.03 -21.44
N THR A 143 27.82 -9.33 -20.38
CA THR A 143 27.51 -9.73 -19.01
C THR A 143 26.26 -8.99 -18.53
N ALA A 144 25.29 -9.73 -18.01
CA ALA A 144 24.10 -9.19 -17.38
C ALA A 144 24.46 -8.40 -16.11
N GLU A 145 23.67 -7.41 -15.78
CA GLU A 145 23.84 -6.62 -14.55
C GLU A 145 23.60 -7.44 -13.28
N VAL A 146 22.81 -8.53 -13.38
CA VAL A 146 22.56 -9.46 -12.27
C VAL A 146 23.29 -10.79 -12.50
N GLY A 147 23.76 -11.41 -11.45
CA GLY A 147 24.35 -12.75 -11.43
C GLY A 147 25.60 -12.95 -12.30
N GLY A 148 26.06 -11.93 -13.04
CA GLY A 148 27.20 -12.05 -13.96
C GLY A 148 26.98 -13.00 -15.14
N PHE A 149 25.72 -13.26 -15.52
CA PHE A 149 25.35 -14.19 -16.58
C PHE A 149 25.70 -13.65 -17.96
N ILE A 150 26.04 -14.54 -18.89
CA ILE A 150 26.34 -14.17 -20.29
C ILE A 150 25.08 -14.24 -21.13
N TYR A 151 24.87 -13.22 -21.96
CA TYR A 151 23.76 -13.14 -22.90
C TYR A 151 24.19 -12.47 -24.23
N GLY A 152 23.26 -12.43 -25.19
CA GLY A 152 23.49 -11.78 -26.47
C GLY A 152 24.19 -12.67 -27.49
N GLY A 153 23.82 -12.48 -28.75
CA GLY A 153 24.31 -13.26 -29.89
C GLY A 153 23.75 -12.73 -31.20
N THR A 154 23.39 -13.64 -32.11
CA THR A 154 22.86 -13.33 -33.45
C THR A 154 21.68 -14.25 -33.83
N GLN A 155 21.14 -15.00 -32.89
CA GLN A 155 20.07 -15.98 -33.12
C GLN A 155 18.74 -15.38 -32.70
N ASP A 156 18.13 -14.54 -33.52
CA ASP A 156 16.87 -13.85 -33.19
C ASP A 156 15.68 -14.80 -33.02
N ASP A 157 15.78 -16.03 -33.47
CA ASP A 157 14.85 -17.14 -33.23
C ASP A 157 15.26 -18.06 -32.08
N ASP A 158 16.17 -17.62 -31.19
CA ASP A 158 16.58 -18.35 -30.01
C ASP A 158 15.37 -18.80 -29.18
N ASN A 159 15.47 -19.98 -28.57
CA ASN A 159 14.39 -20.61 -27.82
C ASN A 159 14.87 -21.05 -26.44
N SER A 160 14.49 -20.27 -25.44
CA SER A 160 14.77 -20.54 -24.02
C SER A 160 13.62 -21.30 -23.31
N GLY A 161 12.61 -21.76 -24.07
CA GLY A 161 11.52 -22.61 -23.55
C GLY A 161 10.13 -22.01 -23.67
N VAL A 162 9.26 -22.38 -22.74
CA VAL A 162 7.84 -22.00 -22.68
C VAL A 162 7.51 -21.48 -21.30
N ILE A 163 6.91 -20.32 -21.20
CA ILE A 163 6.43 -19.75 -19.95
C ILE A 163 4.93 -19.48 -20.10
N LYS A 164 4.11 -20.31 -19.45
CA LYS A 164 2.65 -20.18 -19.52
C LYS A 164 2.01 -20.26 -18.15
N ASN A 165 1.10 -19.31 -17.89
CA ASN A 165 0.35 -19.22 -16.66
C ASN A 165 1.26 -19.26 -15.40
N LEU A 166 2.14 -18.27 -15.33
CA LEU A 166 3.05 -18.04 -14.20
C LEU A 166 2.53 -16.91 -13.33
N VAL A 167 2.46 -17.13 -12.04
CA VAL A 167 2.28 -16.10 -11.01
C VAL A 167 3.57 -15.98 -10.22
N ILE A 168 4.11 -14.77 -10.11
CA ILE A 168 5.38 -14.52 -9.39
C ILE A 168 5.21 -13.34 -8.44
N LYS A 169 5.75 -13.46 -7.20
CA LYS A 169 5.53 -12.47 -6.13
C LYS A 169 6.78 -12.23 -5.27
N GLY A 170 6.92 -11.00 -4.76
CA GLY A 170 7.92 -10.64 -3.76
C GLY A 170 9.34 -10.60 -4.31
N THR A 171 9.50 -10.37 -5.60
CA THR A 171 10.79 -10.31 -6.32
C THR A 171 11.48 -8.95 -6.17
N GLY A 172 12.60 -8.75 -6.87
CA GLY A 172 13.25 -7.44 -6.93
C GLY A 172 14.36 -7.26 -5.92
N ALA A 173 15.10 -8.32 -5.55
CA ALA A 173 16.21 -8.22 -4.59
C ALA A 173 17.32 -7.31 -5.10
N GLN A 174 17.68 -6.30 -4.32
CA GLN A 174 18.68 -5.29 -4.67
C GLN A 174 20.10 -5.80 -4.43
N ILE A 175 20.94 -5.78 -5.48
CA ILE A 175 22.36 -6.14 -5.41
C ILE A 175 23.21 -4.95 -4.95
N ASN A 176 22.95 -3.79 -5.54
CA ASN A 176 23.61 -2.53 -5.20
C ASN A 176 22.72 -1.35 -5.69
N THR A 177 23.20 -0.12 -5.62
CA THR A 177 22.43 1.07 -6.02
C THR A 177 22.17 1.20 -7.53
N GLU A 178 22.75 0.35 -8.36
CA GLU A 178 22.67 0.40 -9.84
C GLU A 178 22.16 -0.90 -10.46
N SER A 179 22.00 -1.97 -9.66
CA SER A 179 21.62 -3.29 -10.16
C SER A 179 20.65 -3.97 -9.20
N GLN A 180 19.56 -4.42 -9.72
CA GLN A 180 18.49 -5.08 -9.00
C GLN A 180 17.91 -6.22 -9.85
N TYR A 181 17.31 -7.21 -9.23
CA TYR A 181 16.58 -8.26 -9.92
C TYR A 181 15.14 -7.81 -10.20
N ASN A 182 14.55 -8.29 -11.28
CA ASN A 182 13.16 -8.04 -11.65
C ASN A 182 12.23 -9.20 -11.29
N GLY A 183 10.95 -9.05 -11.59
CA GLY A 183 10.01 -10.17 -11.61
C GLY A 183 10.45 -11.22 -12.60
N VAL A 184 10.52 -10.84 -13.88
CA VAL A 184 11.08 -11.67 -14.96
C VAL A 184 11.99 -10.82 -15.85
N SER A 185 13.27 -11.18 -15.95
CA SER A 185 14.24 -10.53 -16.83
C SER A 185 14.49 -11.38 -18.09
N PHE A 186 14.37 -10.77 -19.27
CA PHE A 186 14.62 -11.39 -20.58
C PHE A 186 15.87 -10.78 -21.23
N TYR A 187 17.04 -11.36 -20.98
CA TYR A 187 18.32 -10.93 -21.57
C TYR A 187 18.52 -11.54 -22.94
N SER A 188 18.33 -10.78 -24.02
CA SER A 188 18.50 -11.22 -25.42
C SER A 188 17.77 -12.51 -25.75
N VAL A 189 16.57 -12.68 -25.21
CA VAL A 189 15.73 -13.85 -25.50
C VAL A 189 15.12 -13.71 -26.89
N GLY A 190 15.10 -14.80 -27.66
CA GLY A 190 14.64 -14.81 -29.05
C GLY A 190 13.17 -15.15 -29.22
N SER A 191 12.65 -14.89 -30.42
CA SER A 191 11.26 -15.10 -30.83
C SER A 191 10.78 -16.56 -30.83
N GLY A 192 11.70 -17.52 -30.70
CA GLY A 192 11.36 -18.94 -30.50
C GLY A 192 10.85 -19.27 -29.10
N THR A 193 11.03 -18.36 -28.13
CA THR A 193 10.55 -18.52 -26.75
C THR A 193 9.09 -18.10 -26.66
N THR A 194 8.25 -18.93 -26.02
CA THR A 194 6.84 -18.60 -25.78
C THR A 194 6.66 -17.98 -24.39
N VAL A 195 6.00 -16.82 -24.33
CA VAL A 195 5.68 -16.11 -23.08
C VAL A 195 4.21 -15.71 -23.11
N GLU A 196 3.40 -16.33 -22.24
CA GLU A 196 1.94 -16.13 -22.24
C GLU A 196 1.35 -16.29 -20.82
N ASN A 197 0.48 -15.38 -20.44
CA ASN A 197 -0.23 -15.39 -19.15
C ASN A 197 0.75 -15.32 -17.97
N ILE A 198 1.40 -14.18 -17.80
CA ILE A 198 2.28 -13.89 -16.64
C ILE A 198 1.59 -12.87 -15.73
N ALA A 199 1.63 -13.12 -14.44
CA ALA A 199 1.24 -12.16 -13.41
C ALA A 199 2.42 -11.91 -12.46
N VAL A 200 2.75 -10.64 -12.22
CA VAL A 200 3.77 -10.22 -11.25
C VAL A 200 3.14 -9.31 -10.22
N PHE A 201 3.37 -9.62 -8.94
CA PHE A 201 2.82 -8.89 -7.80
C PHE A 201 3.92 -8.48 -6.82
N ASP A 202 3.80 -7.29 -6.28
CA ASP A 202 4.60 -6.82 -5.16
C ASP A 202 6.12 -7.07 -5.36
N GLY A 203 6.68 -6.59 -6.47
CA GLY A 203 8.11 -6.59 -6.74
C GLY A 203 8.77 -5.27 -6.30
N ALA A 204 10.00 -5.33 -5.81
CA ALA A 204 10.78 -4.15 -5.43
C ALA A 204 11.50 -3.48 -6.61
N ASP A 205 11.41 -4.07 -7.79
CA ASP A 205 11.95 -3.57 -9.05
C ASP A 205 10.91 -3.84 -10.16
N ASP A 206 11.35 -3.93 -11.43
CA ASP A 206 10.44 -4.08 -12.55
C ASP A 206 9.63 -5.38 -12.53
N GLY A 207 8.45 -5.31 -13.13
CA GLY A 207 7.64 -6.51 -13.33
C GLY A 207 8.23 -7.42 -14.37
N VAL A 208 8.40 -6.92 -15.59
CA VAL A 208 9.07 -7.60 -16.69
C VAL A 208 10.02 -6.65 -17.39
N GLU A 209 11.27 -7.06 -17.58
CA GLU A 209 12.27 -6.28 -18.29
C GLU A 209 12.89 -7.03 -19.46
N PHE A 210 13.08 -6.32 -20.59
CA PHE A 210 13.62 -6.84 -21.84
C PHE A 210 14.94 -6.14 -22.20
N PHE A 211 16.05 -6.86 -22.06
CA PHE A 211 17.39 -6.41 -22.45
C PHE A 211 17.72 -6.86 -23.87
N GLY A 212 17.32 -6.09 -24.87
CA GLY A 212 17.47 -6.52 -26.28
C GLY A 212 16.63 -7.74 -26.61
N GLY A 213 16.98 -8.42 -27.72
CA GLY A 213 16.27 -9.62 -28.16
C GLY A 213 14.98 -9.33 -28.92
N THR A 214 14.25 -10.42 -29.23
CA THR A 214 13.07 -10.42 -30.10
C THR A 214 11.88 -11.15 -29.49
N VAL A 215 11.98 -11.59 -28.24
CA VAL A 215 10.90 -12.29 -27.53
C VAL A 215 9.67 -11.39 -27.46
N SER A 216 8.50 -11.99 -27.61
CA SER A 216 7.21 -11.32 -27.41
C SER A 216 6.44 -11.97 -26.27
N ALA A 217 5.62 -11.19 -25.60
CA ALA A 217 4.83 -11.65 -24.47
C ALA A 217 3.34 -11.33 -24.68
N LYS A 218 2.46 -12.15 -24.10
CA LYS A 218 1.03 -11.98 -24.23
C LYS A 218 0.31 -12.20 -22.89
N ASN A 219 -0.70 -11.36 -22.64
CA ASN A 219 -1.52 -11.40 -21.42
C ASN A 219 -0.67 -11.25 -20.15
N ILE A 220 -0.20 -10.03 -19.90
CA ILE A 220 0.63 -9.67 -18.76
C ILE A 220 -0.20 -8.89 -17.73
N TYR A 221 -0.27 -9.38 -16.50
CA TYR A 221 -0.86 -8.68 -15.36
C TYR A 221 0.23 -8.25 -14.39
N LEU A 222 0.27 -6.96 -14.07
CA LEU A 222 1.31 -6.36 -13.24
C LEU A 222 0.68 -5.49 -12.15
N GLU A 223 1.04 -5.75 -10.89
CA GLU A 223 0.42 -5.04 -9.77
C GLU A 223 1.44 -4.67 -8.70
N ASN A 224 1.46 -3.37 -8.33
CA ASN A 224 2.23 -2.83 -7.21
C ASN A 224 3.74 -3.15 -7.27
N LEU A 225 4.38 -2.81 -8.35
CA LEU A 225 5.84 -2.90 -8.51
C LEU A 225 6.47 -1.59 -8.07
N GLU A 226 7.61 -1.63 -7.41
CA GLU A 226 8.24 -0.43 -6.83
C GLU A 226 9.07 0.38 -7.85
N ASP A 227 9.46 -0.22 -8.99
CA ASP A 227 10.04 0.52 -10.11
C ASP A 227 9.08 0.48 -11.31
N ASP A 228 9.43 -0.06 -12.45
CA ASP A 228 8.60 0.00 -13.65
C ASP A 228 7.79 -1.29 -13.84
N ALA A 229 6.58 -1.19 -14.38
CA ALA A 229 5.82 -2.41 -14.61
C ALA A 229 6.34 -3.17 -15.84
N ILE A 230 6.64 -2.48 -16.93
CA ILE A 230 7.25 -3.03 -18.14
C ILE A 230 8.42 -2.13 -18.53
N ASP A 231 9.65 -2.66 -18.49
CA ASP A 231 10.82 -1.95 -18.97
C ASP A 231 11.46 -2.64 -20.17
N TRP A 232 12.13 -1.86 -21.03
CA TRP A 232 13.01 -2.38 -22.07
C TRP A 232 14.16 -1.45 -22.39
N THR A 233 15.26 -2.06 -22.70
CA THR A 233 16.51 -1.40 -23.08
C THR A 233 17.21 -2.15 -24.20
N GLU A 234 18.37 -1.66 -24.63
CA GLU A 234 19.31 -2.36 -25.53
C GLU A 234 18.72 -2.82 -26.87
N GLY A 235 17.71 -2.07 -27.35
CA GLY A 235 17.15 -2.31 -28.66
C GLY A 235 16.26 -3.54 -28.77
N TRP A 236 15.53 -3.89 -27.70
CA TRP A 236 14.47 -4.88 -27.80
C TRP A 236 13.46 -4.46 -28.88
N ASN A 237 12.99 -5.43 -29.69
CA ASN A 237 12.02 -5.17 -30.76
C ASN A 237 10.86 -6.17 -30.81
N GLY A 238 10.53 -6.79 -29.70
CA GLY A 238 9.38 -7.67 -29.59
C GLY A 238 8.04 -6.94 -29.47
N THR A 239 7.02 -7.68 -29.08
CA THR A 239 5.66 -7.18 -28.87
C THR A 239 5.15 -7.66 -27.50
N VAL A 240 4.56 -6.75 -26.72
CA VAL A 240 3.70 -7.12 -25.60
C VAL A 240 2.24 -6.90 -26.01
N GLU A 241 1.45 -7.96 -25.97
CA GLU A 241 0.04 -7.95 -26.34
C GLU A 241 -0.83 -8.21 -25.10
N ASN A 242 -1.82 -7.36 -24.87
CA ASN A 242 -2.73 -7.39 -23.71
C ASN A 242 -2.00 -7.26 -22.37
N SER A 243 -1.73 -6.04 -21.96
CA SER A 243 -1.17 -5.74 -20.64
C SER A 243 -2.20 -5.05 -19.76
N TYR A 244 -2.27 -5.46 -18.50
CA TYR A 244 -3.10 -4.82 -17.49
C TYR A 244 -2.25 -4.49 -16.27
N VAL A 245 -2.10 -3.20 -15.97
CA VAL A 245 -1.24 -2.71 -14.89
C VAL A 245 -2.09 -1.99 -13.83
N VAL A 246 -1.82 -2.26 -12.56
CA VAL A 246 -2.53 -1.67 -11.43
C VAL A 246 -1.54 -1.14 -10.39
N ASN A 247 -1.62 0.16 -10.10
CA ASN A 247 -0.85 0.81 -9.05
C ASN A 247 -1.79 1.27 -7.93
N THR A 248 -1.78 0.55 -6.81
CA THR A 248 -2.56 0.89 -5.60
C THR A 248 -1.67 1.42 -4.47
N LYS A 249 -0.34 1.28 -4.60
CA LYS A 249 0.68 1.73 -3.67
C LYS A 249 1.52 2.82 -4.31
N ALA A 250 1.78 3.90 -3.56
CA ALA A 250 2.70 4.95 -4.01
C ALA A 250 4.15 4.47 -3.95
N GLY A 251 5.00 5.06 -4.80
CA GLY A 251 6.45 4.78 -4.80
C GLY A 251 6.95 4.04 -6.03
N PHE A 252 6.06 3.61 -6.94
CA PHE A 252 6.48 3.08 -8.24
C PHE A 252 7.10 4.17 -9.12
N SER A 253 7.95 3.78 -10.07
CA SER A 253 8.54 4.71 -11.05
C SER A 253 7.56 4.99 -12.18
N THR A 254 7.33 4.01 -13.08
CA THR A 254 6.36 4.17 -14.18
C THR A 254 5.62 2.87 -14.51
N VAL A 255 4.64 2.96 -15.40
CA VAL A 255 4.00 1.76 -15.98
C VAL A 255 4.86 1.18 -17.10
N VAL A 256 5.44 2.05 -17.90
CA VAL A 256 6.32 1.69 -18.99
C VAL A 256 7.54 2.58 -18.97
N GLU A 257 8.70 2.00 -18.88
CA GLU A 257 9.97 2.67 -19.13
C GLU A 257 10.62 2.14 -20.42
N ALA A 258 11.34 3.00 -21.10
CA ALA A 258 12.18 2.64 -22.24
C ALA A 258 13.48 3.43 -22.21
N ASP A 259 14.60 2.76 -22.42
CA ASP A 259 15.91 3.41 -22.47
C ASP A 259 16.70 3.03 -23.73
N LYS A 260 17.66 3.89 -24.09
CA LYS A 260 18.64 3.72 -25.17
C LYS A 260 17.99 3.62 -26.58
N ASP A 261 18.21 2.53 -27.28
CA ASP A 261 17.97 2.40 -28.71
C ASP A 261 16.52 2.05 -29.06
N ASN A 262 15.87 2.86 -29.90
CA ASN A 262 14.55 2.55 -30.43
C ASN A 262 14.65 1.58 -31.63
N LYS A 263 14.26 0.33 -31.42
CA LYS A 263 14.04 -0.68 -32.48
C LYS A 263 12.55 -0.90 -32.74
N ASN A 264 11.72 0.07 -32.30
CA ASN A 264 10.29 0.07 -32.52
C ASN A 264 9.56 -1.13 -31.87
N PRO A 265 9.75 -1.37 -30.56
CA PRO A 265 8.95 -2.36 -29.85
C PRO A 265 7.47 -1.97 -29.91
N LYS A 266 6.60 -2.95 -29.68
CA LYS A 266 5.16 -2.75 -29.79
C LYS A 266 4.45 -3.09 -28.49
N LEU A 267 3.55 -2.22 -28.10
CA LEU A 267 2.57 -2.48 -27.06
C LEU A 267 1.18 -2.47 -27.72
N VAL A 268 0.48 -3.57 -27.62
CA VAL A 268 -0.85 -3.74 -28.20
C VAL A 268 -1.84 -4.04 -27.08
N ASN A 269 -2.89 -3.23 -26.93
CA ASN A 269 -3.86 -3.31 -25.85
C ASN A 269 -3.18 -3.16 -24.47
N LEU A 270 -2.79 -1.95 -24.10
CA LEU A 270 -2.31 -1.62 -22.75
C LEU A 270 -3.40 -0.89 -21.98
N THR A 271 -3.80 -1.46 -20.87
CA THR A 271 -4.63 -0.81 -19.84
C THR A 271 -3.81 -0.61 -18.57
N ALA A 272 -3.70 0.62 -18.11
CA ALA A 272 -3.04 0.93 -16.85
C ALA A 272 -3.90 1.82 -15.98
N LYS A 273 -3.97 1.50 -14.69
CA LYS A 273 -4.74 2.21 -13.69
C LYS A 273 -3.89 2.52 -12.46
N SER A 274 -3.94 3.77 -12.02
CA SER A 274 -3.36 4.19 -10.75
C SER A 274 -4.43 4.86 -9.89
N ILE A 275 -4.37 4.64 -8.59
CA ILE A 275 -5.15 5.39 -7.58
C ILE A 275 -4.23 6.29 -6.74
N VAL A 276 -2.95 6.32 -7.09
CA VAL A 276 -1.90 7.04 -6.35
C VAL A 276 -1.17 8.06 -7.22
N GLY A 277 -1.71 8.37 -8.40
CA GLY A 277 -1.05 9.28 -9.36
C GLY A 277 0.14 8.64 -10.04
N GLY A 278 1.20 9.41 -10.25
CA GLY A 278 2.46 8.97 -10.85
C GLY A 278 2.55 9.17 -12.36
N THR A 279 3.61 8.64 -12.97
CA THR A 279 3.87 8.72 -14.41
C THR A 279 3.50 7.42 -15.10
N ALA A 280 2.77 7.46 -16.22
CA ALA A 280 2.40 6.26 -16.93
C ALA A 280 3.51 5.78 -17.88
N LEU A 281 3.93 6.58 -18.83
CA LEU A 281 4.90 6.20 -19.85
C LEU A 281 6.14 7.09 -19.76
N GLN A 282 7.33 6.52 -19.64
CA GLN A 282 8.59 7.25 -19.65
C GLN A 282 9.52 6.75 -20.74
N PHE A 283 10.08 7.67 -21.51
CA PHE A 283 11.02 7.36 -22.57
C PHE A 283 12.31 8.15 -22.38
N LYS A 284 13.41 7.44 -22.14
CA LYS A 284 14.74 8.01 -21.93
C LYS A 284 15.54 7.99 -23.22
N LYS A 285 16.45 8.95 -23.37
CA LYS A 285 17.37 9.06 -24.52
C LYS A 285 16.65 9.04 -25.89
N GLN A 286 16.95 8.10 -26.75
CA GLN A 286 16.36 7.96 -28.09
C GLN A 286 15.39 6.80 -28.18
N SER A 287 14.94 6.27 -27.07
CA SER A 287 13.96 5.19 -27.02
C SER A 287 12.60 5.60 -27.59
N GLY A 288 11.74 4.64 -27.75
CA GLY A 288 10.38 4.85 -28.27
C GLY A 288 9.64 3.54 -28.44
N ALA A 289 8.40 3.62 -28.90
CA ALA A 289 7.53 2.48 -29.13
C ALA A 289 6.42 2.79 -30.12
N THR A 290 5.79 1.74 -30.65
CA THR A 290 4.47 1.83 -31.28
C THR A 290 3.43 1.24 -30.33
N ILE A 291 2.46 2.04 -29.91
CA ILE A 291 1.42 1.66 -28.96
C ILE A 291 0.05 1.74 -29.64
N THR A 292 -0.72 0.67 -29.54
CA THR A 292 -2.07 0.58 -30.11
C THR A 292 -3.06 0.17 -29.04
N ASN A 293 -4.22 0.81 -28.99
CA ASN A 293 -5.28 0.64 -28.00
C ASN A 293 -4.75 0.87 -26.58
N LEU A 294 -4.40 2.12 -26.29
CA LEU A 294 -3.91 2.59 -24.99
C LEU A 294 -5.05 3.14 -24.14
N PHE A 295 -5.14 2.66 -22.89
CA PHE A 295 -6.05 3.18 -21.88
C PHE A 295 -5.30 3.47 -20.58
N LEU A 296 -5.17 4.75 -20.21
CA LEU A 296 -4.54 5.23 -18.97
C LEU A 296 -5.58 5.88 -18.07
N GLU A 297 -5.58 5.54 -16.78
CA GLU A 297 -6.52 6.09 -15.80
C GLU A 297 -5.81 6.38 -14.48
N GLY A 298 -5.92 7.62 -13.98
CA GLY A 298 -5.47 8.02 -12.64
C GLY A 298 -4.00 8.42 -12.52
N TYR A 299 -3.27 8.62 -13.63
CA TYR A 299 -1.88 9.10 -13.63
C TYR A 299 -1.84 10.63 -13.67
N ASP A 300 -0.83 11.22 -13.04
CA ASP A 300 -0.56 12.66 -13.05
C ASP A 300 0.06 13.07 -14.40
N ASP A 301 1.02 12.26 -14.90
CA ASP A 301 1.69 12.43 -16.18
C ASP A 301 1.47 11.20 -17.06
N ASN A 302 0.88 11.39 -18.24
CA ASN A 302 0.66 10.28 -19.17
C ASN A 302 1.92 9.91 -19.96
N ILE A 303 2.80 10.88 -20.26
CA ILE A 303 4.05 10.66 -20.98
C ILE A 303 5.13 11.61 -20.45
N ASP A 304 6.28 11.07 -20.10
CA ASP A 304 7.51 11.80 -19.79
C ASP A 304 8.62 11.44 -20.80
N MET A 305 9.14 12.45 -21.51
CA MET A 305 10.30 12.33 -22.39
C MET A 305 11.55 12.81 -21.64
N LYS A 306 12.06 11.97 -20.72
CA LYS A 306 13.04 12.31 -19.68
C LYS A 306 14.28 13.06 -20.14
N ASP A 307 14.90 12.66 -21.22
CA ASP A 307 16.16 13.22 -21.71
C ASP A 307 15.97 14.09 -22.96
N GLY A 308 14.75 14.60 -23.16
CA GLY A 308 14.43 15.48 -24.30
C GLY A 308 14.41 14.75 -25.65
N GLY A 309 14.14 13.45 -25.66
CA GLY A 309 13.88 12.70 -26.89
C GLY A 309 12.64 13.25 -27.61
N PRO A 310 12.58 13.10 -28.97
CA PRO A 310 11.43 13.62 -29.70
C PRO A 310 10.19 12.75 -29.49
N LEU A 311 9.05 13.35 -29.21
CA LEU A 311 7.74 12.69 -29.12
C LEU A 311 7.42 11.84 -30.39
N ALA A 312 8.01 12.17 -31.52
CA ALA A 312 7.87 11.40 -32.77
C ALA A 312 8.46 9.97 -32.69
N ASN A 313 9.30 9.67 -31.69
CA ASN A 313 9.77 8.29 -31.44
C ASN A 313 8.68 7.42 -30.81
N VAL A 314 7.65 8.01 -30.25
CA VAL A 314 6.52 7.32 -29.62
C VAL A 314 5.30 7.50 -30.49
N ILE A 315 4.83 6.43 -31.08
CA ILE A 315 3.64 6.43 -31.94
C ILE A 315 2.49 5.79 -31.19
N ILE A 316 1.42 6.57 -30.96
CA ILE A 316 0.20 6.08 -30.28
C ILE A 316 -0.96 6.21 -31.26
N GLU A 317 -1.67 5.11 -31.52
CA GLU A 317 -2.78 5.04 -32.50
C GLU A 317 -2.39 5.55 -33.90
N GLY A 318 -1.14 5.36 -34.30
CA GLY A 318 -0.62 5.77 -35.59
C GLY A 318 -0.17 7.24 -35.69
N GLU A 319 -0.29 8.01 -34.64
CA GLU A 319 0.13 9.41 -34.56
C GLU A 319 1.28 9.57 -33.55
N ALA A 320 2.12 10.60 -33.73
CA ALA A 320 3.12 10.95 -32.75
C ALA A 320 2.45 11.28 -31.40
N ALA A 321 3.01 10.80 -30.31
CA ALA A 321 2.50 11.03 -28.98
C ALA A 321 2.39 12.52 -28.63
N LYS A 322 1.47 12.86 -27.74
CA LYS A 322 1.20 14.23 -27.28
C LYS A 322 1.13 14.26 -25.76
N LEU A 323 1.79 15.23 -25.14
CA LEU A 323 1.81 15.39 -23.69
C LEU A 323 0.43 15.72 -23.10
N ASP A 324 -0.38 16.51 -23.85
CA ASP A 324 -1.69 17.00 -23.36
C ASP A 324 -2.86 16.03 -23.60
N THR A 325 -2.59 14.78 -23.98
CA THR A 325 -3.65 13.80 -24.31
C THR A 325 -3.89 12.85 -23.13
N GLU A 326 -5.15 12.68 -22.75
CA GLU A 326 -5.52 11.81 -21.62
C GLU A 326 -5.41 10.29 -21.90
N TYR A 327 -5.35 9.86 -23.14
CA TYR A 327 -5.28 8.43 -23.55
C TYR A 327 -6.30 7.52 -22.86
N LYS A 328 -7.56 7.97 -22.75
CA LYS A 328 -8.70 7.24 -22.14
C LYS A 328 -9.69 6.68 -23.17
N THR A 329 -9.39 6.79 -24.45
CA THR A 329 -10.33 6.41 -25.54
C THR A 329 -10.15 4.96 -26.01
N GLY A 330 -9.07 4.30 -25.61
CA GLY A 330 -8.86 2.89 -25.91
C GLY A 330 -9.89 1.98 -25.21
N THR A 331 -10.02 0.76 -25.72
CA THR A 331 -10.83 -0.27 -25.07
C THR A 331 -10.00 -0.93 -23.99
N LYS A 332 -10.51 -0.99 -22.77
CA LYS A 332 -9.82 -1.67 -21.66
C LYS A 332 -9.63 -3.14 -21.98
N VAL A 333 -8.48 -3.68 -21.61
CA VAL A 333 -8.21 -5.12 -21.70
C VAL A 333 -9.21 -5.86 -20.80
N ASP A 334 -9.88 -6.85 -21.37
CA ASP A 334 -10.78 -7.72 -20.61
C ASP A 334 -9.98 -8.84 -19.94
N ILE A 335 -9.86 -8.75 -18.62
CA ILE A 335 -9.16 -9.73 -17.79
C ILE A 335 -10.09 -10.76 -17.12
N SER A 336 -11.40 -10.71 -17.39
CA SER A 336 -12.38 -11.61 -16.78
C SER A 336 -12.12 -13.10 -17.04
N GLY A 337 -11.42 -13.41 -18.13
CA GLY A 337 -11.00 -14.76 -18.47
C GLY A 337 -9.62 -15.17 -17.93
N TRP A 338 -8.92 -14.29 -17.18
CA TRP A 338 -7.55 -14.51 -16.72
C TRP A 338 -7.51 -15.20 -15.34
N SER A 339 -8.15 -16.36 -15.22
CA SER A 339 -8.20 -17.09 -13.95
C SER A 339 -6.84 -17.58 -13.44
N PHE A 340 -5.77 -17.49 -14.27
CA PHE A 340 -4.40 -17.77 -13.83
C PHE A 340 -3.92 -16.81 -12.73
N ILE A 341 -4.53 -15.63 -12.59
CA ILE A 341 -4.20 -14.66 -11.54
C ILE A 341 -4.64 -15.13 -10.13
N ASN A 342 -5.31 -16.29 -10.01
CA ASN A 342 -5.74 -16.91 -8.74
C ASN A 342 -6.65 -16.05 -7.85
N GLY A 343 -7.50 -15.21 -8.45
CA GLY A 343 -8.37 -14.32 -7.68
C GLY A 343 -7.64 -13.16 -7.00
N GLU A 344 -6.39 -12.93 -7.32
CA GLU A 344 -5.59 -11.80 -6.86
C GLU A 344 -5.93 -10.49 -7.61
N ILE A 345 -6.94 -10.52 -8.48
CA ILE A 345 -7.38 -9.31 -9.19
C ILE A 345 -8.01 -8.36 -8.18
N VAL A 346 -7.37 -7.24 -7.96
CA VAL A 346 -7.98 -6.14 -7.22
C VAL A 346 -8.90 -5.36 -8.16
N GLU A 347 -10.19 -5.69 -8.16
CA GLU A 347 -11.19 -4.87 -8.83
C GLU A 347 -11.41 -3.59 -8.02
N ILE A 348 -10.85 -2.47 -8.51
CA ILE A 348 -11.00 -1.18 -7.84
C ILE A 348 -12.37 -0.59 -8.21
N THR A 349 -13.24 -0.50 -7.22
CA THR A 349 -14.56 0.09 -7.36
C THR A 349 -14.53 1.56 -6.93
N PRO A 350 -14.77 2.53 -7.83
CA PRO A 350 -14.80 3.94 -7.46
C PRO A 350 -16.01 4.25 -6.58
N LEU A 351 -15.78 5.03 -5.51
CA LEU A 351 -16.82 5.58 -4.65
C LEU A 351 -16.93 7.07 -4.91
N VAL A 352 -18.05 7.49 -5.48
CA VAL A 352 -18.36 8.91 -5.76
C VAL A 352 -19.87 9.07 -5.99
N GLY A 353 -20.41 10.23 -5.62
CA GLY A 353 -21.80 10.58 -5.85
C GLY A 353 -22.73 10.26 -4.68
N GLU A 354 -23.99 9.95 -4.94
CA GLU A 354 -25.03 9.82 -3.93
C GLU A 354 -25.47 8.37 -3.71
N VAL A 355 -25.55 7.97 -2.45
CA VAL A 355 -26.17 6.72 -2.00
C VAL A 355 -27.64 7.03 -1.69
N THR A 356 -28.56 6.50 -2.51
CA THR A 356 -30.01 6.75 -2.39
C THR A 356 -30.82 5.51 -1.97
N GLY A 357 -30.13 4.40 -1.65
CA GLY A 357 -30.72 3.13 -1.21
C GLY A 357 -29.77 2.38 -0.30
N ASN A 358 -29.92 1.06 -0.20
CA ASN A 358 -29.01 0.23 0.57
C ASN A 358 -27.82 -0.18 -0.31
N VAL A 359 -26.62 0.21 0.08
CA VAL A 359 -25.36 -0.15 -0.55
C VAL A 359 -24.50 -0.92 0.45
N THR A 360 -23.84 -1.99 0.01
CA THR A 360 -22.89 -2.74 0.83
C THR A 360 -21.52 -2.76 0.14
N LEU A 361 -20.50 -2.32 0.87
CA LEU A 361 -19.10 -2.48 0.49
C LEU A 361 -18.58 -3.76 1.17
N THR A 362 -18.11 -4.70 0.35
CA THR A 362 -17.65 -6.03 0.79
C THR A 362 -16.14 -6.08 0.91
N SER A 363 -15.61 -6.93 1.78
CA SER A 363 -14.16 -7.01 2.04
C SER A 363 -13.33 -7.71 0.96
N ASP A 364 -13.98 -8.35 0.00
CA ASP A 364 -13.36 -9.00 -1.15
C ASP A 364 -13.05 -8.03 -2.31
N LYS A 365 -13.34 -6.72 -2.12
CA LYS A 365 -13.08 -5.67 -3.11
C LYS A 365 -12.26 -4.55 -2.50
N THR A 366 -11.46 -3.91 -3.34
CA THR A 366 -10.83 -2.63 -3.02
C THR A 366 -11.67 -1.48 -3.54
N TYR A 367 -11.86 -0.47 -2.72
CA TYR A 367 -12.64 0.71 -3.06
C TYR A 367 -11.72 1.93 -3.15
N ASN A 368 -11.98 2.80 -4.12
CA ASN A 368 -11.32 4.10 -4.23
C ASN A 368 -12.33 5.24 -4.09
N LEU A 369 -12.21 6.03 -3.03
CA LEU A 369 -12.99 7.24 -2.84
C LEU A 369 -12.38 8.37 -3.69
N THR A 370 -13.01 8.67 -4.83
CA THR A 370 -12.49 9.60 -5.85
C THR A 370 -13.15 10.97 -5.83
N GLY A 371 -14.20 11.13 -5.02
CA GLY A 371 -14.95 12.36 -4.85
C GLY A 371 -15.87 12.29 -3.64
N SER A 372 -16.78 13.24 -3.51
CA SER A 372 -17.79 13.20 -2.43
C SER A 372 -18.69 11.97 -2.54
N TYR A 373 -18.88 11.25 -1.42
CA TYR A 373 -19.77 10.09 -1.33
C TYR A 373 -20.83 10.32 -0.25
N ILE A 374 -22.05 10.59 -0.67
CA ILE A 374 -23.09 11.22 0.18
C ILE A 374 -24.24 10.24 0.41
N VAL A 375 -24.45 9.82 1.65
CA VAL A 375 -25.57 8.96 2.06
C VAL A 375 -26.79 9.82 2.34
N LYS A 376 -27.83 9.70 1.52
CA LYS A 376 -29.04 10.51 1.58
C LYS A 376 -30.04 10.02 2.63
N ASP A 377 -31.02 10.86 2.95
CA ASP A 377 -32.16 10.49 3.80
C ASP A 377 -32.82 9.20 3.34
N GLY A 378 -33.05 8.26 4.25
CA GLY A 378 -33.61 6.94 3.99
C GLY A 378 -32.65 5.91 3.38
N ALA A 379 -31.43 6.31 3.02
CA ALA A 379 -30.40 5.42 2.49
C ALA A 379 -29.53 4.81 3.60
N THR A 380 -28.90 3.69 3.31
CA THR A 380 -27.95 3.04 4.22
C THR A 380 -26.69 2.57 3.48
N LEU A 381 -25.54 3.00 3.96
CA LEU A 381 -24.23 2.50 3.53
C LEU A 381 -23.75 1.46 4.57
N ASN A 382 -23.58 0.22 4.14
CA ASN A 382 -23.00 -0.84 4.98
C ASN A 382 -21.57 -1.11 4.51
N ILE A 383 -20.63 -1.21 5.45
CA ILE A 383 -19.22 -1.50 5.19
C ILE A 383 -18.84 -2.71 6.04
N GLU A 384 -18.47 -3.80 5.37
CA GLU A 384 -18.11 -5.06 6.02
C GLU A 384 -16.74 -4.99 6.71
N ALA A 385 -16.52 -5.89 7.67
CA ALA A 385 -15.23 -6.02 8.35
C ALA A 385 -14.10 -6.31 7.36
N GLY A 386 -12.96 -5.64 7.53
CA GLY A 386 -11.78 -5.81 6.68
C GLY A 386 -11.82 -5.04 5.36
N THR A 387 -12.91 -4.30 5.09
CA THR A 387 -12.98 -3.46 3.89
C THR A 387 -11.94 -2.35 3.94
N LYS A 388 -11.23 -2.15 2.82
CA LYS A 388 -10.26 -1.08 2.62
C LYS A 388 -10.80 -0.06 1.62
N ILE A 389 -10.78 1.21 2.01
CA ILE A 389 -11.16 2.34 1.17
C ILE A 389 -9.93 3.22 1.01
N ILE A 390 -9.35 3.18 -0.17
CA ILE A 390 -8.27 4.06 -0.57
C ILE A 390 -8.89 5.39 -0.96
N VAL A 391 -8.28 6.49 -0.57
CA VAL A 391 -8.83 7.83 -0.78
C VAL A 391 -7.91 8.65 -1.68
N ASP A 392 -8.47 9.25 -2.73
CA ASP A 392 -7.73 10.20 -3.57
C ASP A 392 -7.36 11.44 -2.77
N PRO A 393 -6.11 11.91 -2.80
CA PRO A 393 -5.68 13.09 -2.04
C PRO A 393 -6.07 14.39 -2.77
N LYS A 394 -7.39 14.65 -2.90
CA LYS A 394 -7.95 15.83 -3.58
C LYS A 394 -8.55 16.85 -2.60
N GLY A 395 -8.13 16.80 -1.35
CA GLY A 395 -8.54 17.76 -0.34
C GLY A 395 -10.05 17.78 -0.11
N THR A 396 -10.65 18.95 -0.21
CA THR A 396 -12.09 19.19 0.09
C THR A 396 -13.06 18.58 -0.90
N ASP A 397 -12.61 18.10 -2.03
CA ASP A 397 -13.47 17.48 -3.04
C ASP A 397 -13.79 16.01 -2.69
N VAL A 398 -13.04 15.41 -1.75
CA VAL A 398 -13.16 14.01 -1.39
C VAL A 398 -13.50 13.84 0.09
N TYR A 399 -14.68 13.32 0.37
CA TYR A 399 -15.19 13.07 1.73
C TYR A 399 -16.35 12.07 1.72
N ILE A 400 -16.68 11.53 2.89
CA ILE A 400 -17.92 10.77 3.09
C ILE A 400 -18.85 11.59 3.99
N ALA A 401 -20.09 11.79 3.55
CA ALA A 401 -21.11 12.48 4.34
C ALA A 401 -22.37 11.63 4.50
N VAL A 402 -22.90 11.57 5.71
CA VAL A 402 -24.19 10.96 6.04
C VAL A 402 -25.15 12.07 6.42
N LEU A 403 -26.15 12.34 5.58
CA LEU A 403 -27.13 13.39 5.82
C LEU A 403 -28.19 12.94 6.83
N GLN A 404 -28.94 13.89 7.39
CA GLN A 404 -30.04 13.58 8.29
C GLN A 404 -30.98 12.52 7.73
N GLY A 405 -31.21 11.45 8.52
CA GLY A 405 -32.05 10.30 8.12
C GLY A 405 -31.33 9.25 7.28
N GLY A 406 -30.13 9.52 6.79
CA GLY A 406 -29.22 8.52 6.24
C GLY A 406 -28.56 7.71 7.35
N LYS A 407 -28.00 6.54 7.00
CA LYS A 407 -27.28 5.67 7.94
C LYS A 407 -25.98 5.14 7.37
N ILE A 408 -24.99 5.02 8.24
CA ILE A 408 -23.76 4.31 7.92
C ILE A 408 -23.52 3.20 8.95
N ASN A 409 -23.27 1.97 8.48
CA ASN A 409 -22.93 0.84 9.32
C ASN A 409 -21.52 0.36 8.96
N ILE A 410 -20.54 0.78 9.72
CA ILE A 410 -19.15 0.31 9.65
C ILE A 410 -19.02 -0.85 10.62
N ASN A 411 -18.93 -2.07 10.08
CA ASN A 411 -18.99 -3.31 10.86
C ASN A 411 -17.61 -3.97 10.98
N GLY A 412 -16.55 -3.19 11.19
CA GLY A 412 -15.22 -3.72 11.45
C GLY A 412 -15.17 -4.61 12.69
N THR A 413 -14.19 -5.48 12.76
CA THR A 413 -13.85 -6.29 13.95
C THR A 413 -12.42 -5.96 14.41
N VAL A 414 -12.05 -6.40 15.60
CA VAL A 414 -10.69 -6.20 16.12
C VAL A 414 -9.62 -6.79 15.19
N ASP A 415 -9.90 -7.96 14.61
CA ASP A 415 -8.99 -8.66 13.71
C ASP A 415 -9.11 -8.21 12.24
N ALA A 416 -10.20 -7.56 11.89
CA ALA A 416 -10.48 -7.07 10.53
C ALA A 416 -11.17 -5.69 10.61
N PRO A 417 -10.47 -4.62 11.00
CA PRO A 417 -11.02 -3.28 11.03
C PRO A 417 -11.28 -2.75 9.60
N VAL A 418 -12.15 -1.76 9.50
CA VAL A 418 -12.32 -0.98 8.27
C VAL A 418 -11.26 0.11 8.26
N VAL A 419 -10.58 0.28 7.12
CA VAL A 419 -9.55 1.30 6.93
C VAL A 419 -9.95 2.27 5.84
N MET A 420 -9.86 3.59 6.12
CA MET A 420 -10.07 4.67 5.17
C MET A 420 -8.86 5.60 5.21
N ALA A 421 -8.08 5.64 4.14
CA ALA A 421 -6.87 6.44 4.12
C ALA A 421 -6.45 6.80 2.69
N SER A 422 -5.76 7.94 2.51
CA SER A 422 -4.98 8.16 1.31
C SER A 422 -3.70 7.30 1.34
N ALA A 423 -3.14 7.01 0.19
CA ALA A 423 -1.92 6.20 0.11
C ALA A 423 -0.72 6.83 0.85
N ALA A 424 -0.64 8.16 0.86
CA ALA A 424 0.41 8.89 1.57
C ALA A 424 0.08 9.16 3.05
N GLY A 425 -1.20 9.12 3.44
CA GLY A 425 -1.67 9.37 4.79
C GLY A 425 -1.28 10.74 5.35
N LYS A 426 -1.15 11.76 4.47
CA LYS A 426 -0.75 13.10 4.88
C LYS A 426 -1.93 13.88 5.45
N PRO A 427 -1.73 14.69 6.50
CA PRO A 427 -2.76 15.59 6.97
C PRO A 427 -3.36 16.44 5.85
N GLY A 428 -4.70 16.52 5.79
CA GLY A 428 -5.41 17.33 4.81
C GLY A 428 -5.58 16.71 3.41
N ASP A 429 -5.17 15.46 3.21
CA ASP A 429 -5.34 14.78 1.92
C ASP A 429 -6.81 14.67 1.51
N TRP A 430 -7.74 14.62 2.48
CA TRP A 430 -9.17 14.51 2.24
C TRP A 430 -10.03 15.00 3.42
N GLY A 431 -11.35 15.07 3.24
CA GLY A 431 -12.29 15.69 4.18
C GLY A 431 -12.80 14.81 5.33
N GLY A 432 -12.43 13.51 5.39
CA GLY A 432 -12.89 12.65 6.50
C GLY A 432 -14.34 12.19 6.40
N LEU A 433 -14.92 11.85 7.57
CA LEU A 433 -16.28 11.33 7.71
C LEU A 433 -17.17 12.32 8.48
N THR A 434 -18.19 12.84 7.84
CA THR A 434 -19.18 13.77 8.43
C THR A 434 -20.52 13.07 8.60
N ILE A 435 -21.14 13.16 9.80
CA ILE A 435 -22.44 12.55 10.10
C ILE A 435 -23.37 13.59 10.68
N CYS A 436 -24.53 13.80 10.03
CA CYS A 436 -25.54 14.78 10.42
C CYS A 436 -26.79 14.08 10.99
N GLY A 437 -27.10 14.34 12.24
CA GLY A 437 -28.24 13.79 12.98
C GLY A 437 -29.32 14.82 13.28
N LYS A 438 -30.37 14.36 14.00
CA LYS A 438 -31.57 15.11 14.36
C LYS A 438 -31.69 15.38 15.86
N ALA A 439 -30.63 15.16 16.65
CA ALA A 439 -30.65 15.44 18.07
C ALA A 439 -30.56 16.94 18.36
N THR A 440 -30.76 17.30 19.63
CA THR A 440 -30.73 18.70 20.09
C THR A 440 -29.33 19.29 20.00
N THR A 441 -29.22 20.52 19.52
CA THR A 441 -28.02 21.35 19.59
C THR A 441 -28.40 22.76 20.00
N SER A 442 -27.49 23.47 20.68
CA SER A 442 -27.71 24.88 21.03
C SER A 442 -27.70 25.81 19.81
N ALA A 443 -27.22 25.36 18.67
CA ALA A 443 -27.30 26.11 17.40
C ALA A 443 -28.74 26.19 16.85
N GLY A 444 -29.60 25.21 17.18
CA GLY A 444 -31.01 25.22 16.78
C GLY A 444 -31.46 23.98 16.00
N THR A 445 -32.48 24.11 15.20
CA THR A 445 -33.00 23.05 14.32
C THR A 445 -32.76 23.42 12.87
N ASP A 446 -32.44 22.40 12.03
CA ASP A 446 -32.18 22.58 10.62
C ASP A 446 -31.12 23.65 10.33
N VAL A 447 -30.08 23.65 11.13
CA VAL A 447 -28.94 24.56 10.97
C VAL A 447 -27.93 23.99 9.95
N THR A 448 -27.09 24.86 9.40
CA THR A 448 -26.12 24.48 8.38
C THR A 448 -24.75 24.22 9.01
N ALA A 449 -24.17 23.06 8.70
CA ALA A 449 -22.83 22.71 9.09
C ALA A 449 -21.79 23.63 8.44
N GLU A 450 -20.68 23.83 9.09
CA GLU A 450 -19.56 24.64 8.58
C GLU A 450 -18.90 23.99 7.36
N VAL A 451 -18.99 22.67 7.22
CA VAL A 451 -18.49 21.92 6.08
C VAL A 451 -19.63 21.42 5.19
N GLY A 452 -19.42 21.41 3.88
CA GLY A 452 -20.35 20.83 2.90
C GLY A 452 -21.75 21.46 2.82
N GLY A 453 -22.08 22.43 3.68
CA GLY A 453 -23.41 23.04 3.73
C GLY A 453 -24.54 22.08 4.15
N PHE A 454 -24.22 21.02 4.87
CA PHE A 454 -25.15 19.98 5.32
C PHE A 454 -26.08 20.49 6.42
N ILE A 455 -27.31 20.00 6.43
CA ILE A 455 -28.30 20.36 7.45
C ILE A 455 -28.22 19.37 8.61
N TYR A 456 -28.26 19.89 9.85
CA TYR A 456 -28.27 19.11 11.07
C TYR A 456 -29.12 19.77 12.18
N GLY A 457 -29.29 19.07 13.29
CA GLY A 457 -30.05 19.57 14.44
C GLY A 457 -31.54 19.29 14.36
N GLY A 458 -32.14 19.14 15.51
CA GLY A 458 -33.54 18.80 15.65
C GLY A 458 -33.94 18.67 17.12
N THR A 459 -34.80 17.69 17.44
CA THR A 459 -35.30 17.42 18.79
C THR A 459 -35.33 15.91 19.11
N GLN A 460 -34.69 15.08 18.30
CA GLN A 460 -34.68 13.62 18.44
C GLN A 460 -33.37 13.17 19.09
N ASP A 461 -33.26 13.27 20.40
CA ASP A 461 -32.04 12.95 21.14
C ASP A 461 -31.66 11.46 21.08
N ASP A 462 -32.59 10.60 20.69
CA ASP A 462 -32.39 9.17 20.39
C ASP A 462 -32.20 8.89 18.89
N ASP A 463 -31.90 9.91 18.08
CA ASP A 463 -31.59 9.76 16.64
C ASP A 463 -30.51 8.69 16.42
N ASN A 464 -30.68 7.96 15.32
CA ASN A 464 -29.81 6.83 15.00
C ASN A 464 -29.27 6.94 13.57
N SER A 465 -28.04 7.36 13.45
CA SER A 465 -27.29 7.46 12.19
C SER A 465 -26.51 6.18 11.84
N GLY A 466 -26.64 5.11 12.63
CA GLY A 466 -26.04 3.79 12.32
C GLY A 466 -25.08 3.27 13.38
N VAL A 467 -24.12 2.50 12.92
CA VAL A 467 -23.11 1.81 13.76
C VAL A 467 -21.72 2.06 13.19
N ILE A 468 -20.79 2.49 14.02
CA ILE A 468 -19.39 2.70 13.61
C ILE A 468 -18.51 1.90 14.56
N LYS A 469 -17.93 0.80 14.09
CA LYS A 469 -17.10 -0.09 14.90
C LYS A 469 -15.80 -0.46 14.19
N ASN A 470 -14.69 -0.37 14.93
CA ASN A 470 -13.35 -0.73 14.48
C ASN A 470 -13.01 -0.05 13.16
N LEU A 471 -13.02 1.30 13.19
CA LEU A 471 -12.65 2.16 12.07
C LEU A 471 -11.25 2.75 12.31
N VAL A 472 -10.39 2.65 11.31
CA VAL A 472 -9.13 3.39 11.23
C VAL A 472 -9.22 4.39 10.08
N ILE A 473 -9.03 5.67 10.38
CA ILE A 473 -9.11 6.75 9.41
C ILE A 473 -7.84 7.60 9.47
N LYS A 474 -7.25 7.93 8.30
CA LYS A 474 -5.95 8.61 8.24
C LYS A 474 -5.91 9.70 7.18
N GLY A 475 -5.14 10.76 7.46
CA GLY A 475 -4.85 11.82 6.50
C GLY A 475 -6.01 12.77 6.21
N THR A 476 -6.93 12.92 7.15
CA THR A 476 -8.14 13.76 7.07
C THR A 476 -7.84 15.24 7.31
N GLY A 477 -8.88 16.07 7.37
CA GLY A 477 -8.75 17.45 7.80
C GLY A 477 -8.51 18.44 6.66
N ALA A 478 -9.08 18.22 5.47
CA ALA A 478 -8.91 19.13 4.35
C ALA A 478 -9.50 20.51 4.63
N GLN A 479 -8.72 21.56 4.42
CA GLN A 479 -9.10 22.93 4.72
C GLN A 479 -9.93 23.56 3.58
N ILE A 480 -11.15 24.02 3.90
CA ILE A 480 -12.04 24.71 2.96
C ILE A 480 -11.66 26.19 2.85
N ASN A 481 -11.42 26.85 3.97
CA ASN A 481 -10.99 28.25 4.09
C ASN A 481 -10.34 28.47 5.46
N THR A 482 -10.05 29.71 5.82
CA THR A 482 -9.40 30.05 7.10
C THR A 482 -10.26 29.84 8.35
N GLU A 483 -11.55 29.58 8.19
CA GLU A 483 -12.52 29.45 9.29
C GLU A 483 -13.24 28.10 9.32
N SER A 484 -13.09 27.27 8.27
CA SER A 484 -13.79 26.00 8.11
C SER A 484 -12.87 24.94 7.56
N GLN A 485 -12.82 23.84 8.24
CA GLN A 485 -11.99 22.68 7.92
C GLN A 485 -12.79 21.39 8.21
N TYR A 486 -12.45 20.30 7.53
CA TYR A 486 -13.01 19.00 7.84
C TYR A 486 -12.21 18.35 8.97
N ASN A 487 -12.86 17.51 9.77
CA ASN A 487 -12.25 16.72 10.83
C ASN A 487 -11.97 15.27 10.40
N GLY A 488 -11.38 14.48 11.29
CA GLY A 488 -11.33 13.04 11.12
C GLY A 488 -12.73 12.45 11.07
N VAL A 489 -13.49 12.63 12.15
CA VAL A 489 -14.90 12.28 12.22
C VAL A 489 -15.69 13.42 12.89
N SER A 490 -16.66 13.99 12.16
CA SER A 490 -17.55 15.02 12.70
C SER A 490 -18.94 14.44 12.99
N PHE A 491 -19.43 14.67 14.21
CA PHE A 491 -20.78 14.29 14.66
C PHE A 491 -21.65 15.54 14.85
N TYR A 492 -22.39 15.95 13.84
CA TYR A 492 -23.32 17.09 13.89
C TYR A 492 -24.67 16.64 14.43
N SER A 493 -24.99 16.97 15.67
CA SER A 493 -26.27 16.65 16.35
C SER A 493 -26.68 15.17 16.23
N VAL A 494 -25.71 14.29 16.32
CA VAL A 494 -25.95 12.84 16.28
C VAL A 494 -26.52 12.38 17.64
N GLY A 495 -27.55 11.52 17.60
CA GLY A 495 -28.28 11.08 18.78
C GLY A 495 -27.73 9.81 19.42
N SER A 496 -28.21 9.54 20.64
CA SER A 496 -27.77 8.40 21.48
C SER A 496 -28.14 7.01 20.92
N GLY A 497 -28.98 6.95 19.88
CA GLY A 497 -29.26 5.70 19.15
C GLY A 497 -28.11 5.25 18.24
N THR A 498 -27.14 6.12 17.97
CA THR A 498 -25.96 5.79 17.16
C THR A 498 -24.89 5.13 18.00
N VAL A 499 -24.31 4.04 17.51
CA VAL A 499 -23.25 3.30 18.20
C VAL A 499 -21.88 3.70 17.63
N VAL A 500 -20.95 4.10 18.51
CA VAL A 500 -19.58 4.49 18.14
C VAL A 500 -18.59 3.76 19.05
N GLU A 501 -17.76 2.87 18.48
CA GLU A 501 -16.86 2.01 19.24
C GLU A 501 -15.58 1.71 18.45
N ASN A 502 -14.41 1.86 19.08
CA ASN A 502 -13.10 1.55 18.50
C ASN A 502 -12.79 2.40 17.26
N ILE A 503 -12.59 3.69 17.42
CA ILE A 503 -12.25 4.63 16.35
C ILE A 503 -10.78 5.07 16.52
N ALA A 504 -9.98 4.94 15.47
CA ALA A 504 -8.65 5.53 15.36
C ALA A 504 -8.64 6.64 14.31
N VAL A 505 -8.18 7.83 14.70
CA VAL A 505 -7.90 8.93 13.77
C VAL A 505 -6.43 9.30 13.88
N ILE A 506 -5.73 9.23 12.75
CA ILE A 506 -4.28 9.35 12.71
C ILE A 506 -3.87 10.35 11.63
N ASN A 507 -3.02 11.29 11.99
CA ASN A 507 -2.49 12.33 11.07
C ASN A 507 -3.61 13.15 10.40
N GLY A 508 -4.56 13.69 11.17
CA GLY A 508 -5.53 14.69 10.68
C GLY A 508 -4.90 16.09 10.67
N ALA A 509 -5.26 16.93 9.70
CA ALA A 509 -4.83 18.35 9.65
C ALA A 509 -5.74 19.26 10.48
N ASP A 510 -6.81 18.72 11.02
CA ASP A 510 -7.76 19.37 11.93
C ASP A 510 -8.08 18.41 13.07
N ASP A 511 -9.27 18.53 13.69
CA ASP A 511 -9.62 17.69 14.82
C ASP A 511 -9.66 16.20 14.50
N GLY A 512 -9.31 15.39 15.50
CA GLY A 512 -9.48 13.95 15.40
C GLY A 512 -10.97 13.59 15.36
N VAL A 513 -11.70 13.94 16.40
CA VAL A 513 -13.16 13.73 16.50
C VAL A 513 -13.80 14.98 17.07
N GLU A 514 -14.82 15.52 16.38
CA GLU A 514 -15.57 16.68 16.87
C GLU A 514 -17.07 16.40 17.02
N PHE A 515 -17.63 16.91 18.12
CA PHE A 515 -19.06 16.78 18.46
C PHE A 515 -19.76 18.14 18.46
N PHE A 516 -20.62 18.39 17.49
CA PHE A 516 -21.45 19.60 17.37
C PHE A 516 -22.84 19.36 17.97
N GLY A 517 -23.01 19.59 19.27
CA GLY A 517 -24.28 19.25 19.94
C GLY A 517 -24.60 17.76 19.91
N GLY A 518 -25.85 17.41 20.16
CA GLY A 518 -26.31 16.02 20.16
C GLY A 518 -25.99 15.26 21.45
N THR A 519 -26.25 13.95 21.42
CA THR A 519 -26.21 13.07 22.58
C THR A 519 -25.44 11.77 22.33
N VAL A 520 -24.79 11.64 21.16
CA VAL A 520 -24.00 10.47 20.80
C VAL A 520 -22.88 10.24 21.82
N SER A 521 -22.63 9.00 22.14
CA SER A 521 -21.53 8.57 23.01
C SER A 521 -20.57 7.66 22.26
N ALA A 522 -19.28 7.68 22.63
CA ALA A 522 -18.25 6.88 22.00
C ALA A 522 -17.47 6.05 23.04
N THR A 523 -16.94 4.92 22.60
CA THR A 523 -16.08 4.06 23.41
C THR A 523 -14.81 3.70 22.65
N ASN A 524 -13.65 3.78 23.31
CA ASN A 524 -12.33 3.47 22.78
C ASN A 524 -11.93 4.35 21.59
N LEU A 525 -11.53 5.58 21.87
CA LEU A 525 -10.94 6.49 20.89
C LEU A 525 -9.41 6.43 20.96
N TYR A 526 -8.76 6.19 19.83
CA TYR A 526 -7.31 6.32 19.65
C TYR A 526 -7.01 7.46 18.68
N LEU A 527 -6.33 8.50 19.17
CA LEU A 527 -6.10 9.72 18.40
C LEU A 527 -4.60 10.03 18.39
N GLU A 528 -4.03 10.14 17.20
CA GLU A 528 -2.58 10.29 17.06
C GLU A 528 -2.23 11.39 16.06
N ASN A 529 -1.45 12.37 16.52
CA ASN A 529 -0.88 13.45 15.70
C ASN A 529 -1.91 14.19 14.80
N ASN A 530 -3.08 14.54 15.35
CA ASN A 530 -4.00 15.47 14.71
C ASN A 530 -3.51 16.90 14.96
N GLU A 531 -3.55 17.78 13.94
CA GLU A 531 -2.85 19.07 13.95
C GLU A 531 -3.63 20.17 14.68
N ASP A 532 -4.97 20.07 14.85
CA ASP A 532 -5.72 20.94 15.75
C ASP A 532 -6.02 20.19 17.05
N ASP A 533 -7.24 19.92 17.40
CA ASP A 533 -7.58 19.25 18.65
C ASP A 533 -7.79 17.75 18.46
N SER A 534 -7.38 16.92 19.41
CA SER A 534 -7.65 15.49 19.25
C SER A 534 -9.13 15.16 19.47
N VAL A 535 -9.76 15.77 20.47
CA VAL A 535 -11.21 15.73 20.69
C VAL A 535 -11.72 17.14 20.90
N ASP A 536 -12.62 17.60 20.06
CA ASP A 536 -13.36 18.84 20.27
C ASP A 536 -14.86 18.61 20.48
N TRP A 537 -15.50 19.49 21.24
CA TRP A 537 -16.95 19.54 21.36
C TRP A 537 -17.46 20.96 21.52
N THR A 538 -18.56 21.20 20.91
CA THR A 538 -19.21 22.51 20.92
C THR A 538 -20.75 22.37 20.96
N GLU A 539 -21.45 23.49 20.97
CA GLU A 539 -22.91 23.58 20.78
C GLU A 539 -23.74 22.76 21.77
N GLY A 540 -23.19 22.52 22.97
CA GLY A 540 -23.90 21.86 24.05
C GLY A 540 -24.05 20.36 23.90
N TRP A 541 -23.08 19.70 23.25
CA TRP A 541 -23.00 18.24 23.28
C TRP A 541 -22.99 17.73 24.73
N ASN A 542 -23.75 16.67 25.01
CA ASN A 542 -23.85 16.09 26.35
C ASN A 542 -23.72 14.57 26.37
N GLY A 543 -23.03 14.00 25.41
CA GLY A 543 -22.72 12.59 25.37
C GLY A 543 -21.61 12.20 26.35
N LYS A 544 -21.16 10.95 26.22
CA LYS A 544 -20.07 10.38 27.04
C LYS A 544 -19.02 9.72 26.13
N VAL A 545 -17.74 9.96 26.42
CA VAL A 545 -16.64 9.17 25.86
C VAL A 545 -16.02 8.33 26.96
N THR A 546 -15.88 7.03 26.70
CA THR A 546 -15.22 6.08 27.60
C THR A 546 -13.96 5.53 26.93
N ASN A 547 -12.83 5.56 27.64
CA ASN A 547 -11.51 5.13 27.19
C ASN A 547 -11.00 5.94 25.99
N THR A 548 -10.31 7.03 26.25
CA THR A 548 -9.63 7.83 25.23
C THR A 548 -8.12 7.73 25.41
N TYR A 549 -7.41 7.43 24.35
CA TYR A 549 -5.94 7.47 24.32
C TYR A 549 -5.48 8.43 23.21
N ILE A 550 -4.70 9.45 23.61
CA ILE A 550 -4.18 10.48 22.71
C ILE A 550 -2.65 10.44 22.75
N SER A 551 -2.02 10.53 21.57
CA SER A 551 -0.57 10.54 21.40
C SER A 551 -0.13 11.70 20.51
N HIS A 552 0.67 12.61 21.03
CA HIS A 552 1.31 13.68 20.28
C HIS A 552 2.83 13.47 20.26
N THR A 553 3.34 13.11 19.07
CA THR A 553 4.78 12.92 18.81
C THR A 553 5.32 13.95 17.82
N ILE A 554 4.41 14.69 17.16
CA ILE A 554 4.71 15.76 16.21
C ILE A 554 4.21 17.08 16.80
N ALA A 555 5.05 18.10 16.80
CA ALA A 555 4.71 19.42 17.29
C ALA A 555 3.82 20.17 16.30
N GLY A 556 2.96 21.07 16.82
CA GLY A 556 2.11 21.94 16.01
C GLY A 556 0.61 21.74 16.23
N PHE A 557 0.21 20.73 17.01
CA PHE A 557 -1.20 20.55 17.40
C PHE A 557 -1.67 21.68 18.34
N SER A 558 -3.00 21.91 18.39
CA SER A 558 -3.61 22.89 19.30
C SER A 558 -3.73 22.30 20.72
N THR A 559 -4.64 21.36 20.93
CA THR A 559 -4.79 20.72 22.25
C THR A 559 -5.14 19.22 22.15
N ALA A 560 -5.08 18.50 23.26
CA ALA A 560 -5.61 17.15 23.30
C ALA A 560 -7.15 17.15 23.42
N PHE A 561 -7.71 18.09 24.15
CA PHE A 561 -9.15 18.27 24.33
C PHE A 561 -9.50 19.74 24.29
N GLU A 562 -10.45 20.10 23.46
CA GLU A 562 -11.06 21.42 23.46
C GLU A 562 -12.57 21.35 23.77
N GLY A 563 -13.08 22.30 24.51
CA GLY A 563 -14.51 22.51 24.66
C GLY A 563 -14.85 23.96 24.40
N ASP A 564 -15.90 24.23 23.61
CA ASP A 564 -16.35 25.60 23.31
C ASP A 564 -17.85 25.80 23.57
N LYS A 565 -18.25 27.05 23.70
CA LYS A 565 -19.61 27.55 23.86
C LYS A 565 -20.32 27.04 25.13
N VAL A 566 -21.38 26.27 25.01
CA VAL A 566 -22.31 25.92 26.10
C VAL A 566 -21.84 24.66 26.82
N ASN A 567 -21.71 24.75 28.16
CA ASN A 567 -21.49 23.56 28.99
C ASN A 567 -22.82 22.84 29.22
N ASN A 568 -23.02 21.70 28.61
CA ASN A 568 -24.13 20.78 28.85
C ASN A 568 -23.67 19.49 29.55
N ASN A 569 -22.53 19.59 30.24
CA ASN A 569 -21.89 18.55 31.06
C ASN A 569 -21.54 17.28 30.26
N PRO A 570 -20.74 17.37 29.18
CA PRO A 570 -20.21 16.18 28.56
C PRO A 570 -19.32 15.39 29.53
N GLN A 571 -19.25 14.09 29.35
CA GLN A 571 -18.56 13.21 30.29
C GLN A 571 -17.42 12.45 29.60
N PHE A 572 -16.28 12.37 30.24
CA PHE A 572 -15.14 11.57 29.81
C PHE A 572 -14.73 10.64 30.97
N GLU A 573 -14.61 9.36 30.67
CA GLU A 573 -14.18 8.33 31.62
C GLU A 573 -12.95 7.60 31.06
N ASN A 574 -11.88 7.50 31.86
CA ASN A 574 -10.60 6.92 31.50
C ASN A 574 -9.94 7.68 30.32
N LEU A 575 -9.37 8.82 30.61
CA LEU A 575 -8.64 9.64 29.65
C LEU A 575 -7.12 9.48 29.86
N THR A 576 -6.39 9.11 28.82
CA THR A 576 -4.94 9.16 28.76
C THR A 576 -4.50 10.03 27.60
N ALA A 577 -3.72 11.07 27.86
CA ALA A 577 -3.10 11.90 26.83
C ALA A 577 -1.60 12.03 27.11
N ILE A 578 -0.79 11.74 26.09
CA ILE A 578 0.68 11.74 26.17
C ILE A 578 1.24 12.60 25.06
N SER A 579 2.11 13.55 25.41
CA SER A 579 2.88 14.35 24.46
C SER A 579 4.37 14.15 24.69
N THR A 580 5.14 14.02 23.60
CA THR A 580 6.62 14.05 23.63
C THR A 580 7.16 15.42 23.17
N VAL A 581 6.25 16.34 22.83
CA VAL A 581 6.58 17.63 22.19
C VAL A 581 6.01 18.85 22.95
N GLY A 582 5.53 18.65 24.18
CA GLY A 582 4.91 19.71 25.00
C GLY A 582 3.47 20.02 24.57
N GLY A 583 3.05 21.25 24.65
CA GLY A 583 1.72 21.74 24.25
C GLY A 583 0.72 21.85 25.41
N THR A 584 -0.56 22.03 25.06
CA THR A 584 -1.68 22.15 26.02
C THR A 584 -2.52 20.87 25.99
N ALA A 585 -2.85 20.34 27.17
CA ALA A 585 -3.68 19.12 27.23
C ALA A 585 -5.17 19.42 27.11
N LEU A 586 -5.73 20.23 28.00
CA LEU A 586 -7.16 20.54 28.06
C LEU A 586 -7.36 22.03 27.88
N GLN A 587 -8.21 22.44 26.95
CA GLN A 587 -8.60 23.84 26.75
C GLN A 587 -10.12 24.00 26.83
N PHE A 588 -10.56 25.01 27.54
CA PHE A 588 -11.97 25.34 27.66
C PHE A 588 -12.22 26.80 27.30
N LYS A 589 -12.99 27.03 26.28
CA LYS A 589 -13.37 28.34 25.77
C LYS A 589 -14.73 28.76 26.29
N LYS A 590 -14.94 30.06 26.45
CA LYS A 590 -16.23 30.67 26.91
C LYS A 590 -16.77 30.05 28.22
N THR A 591 -17.91 29.44 28.22
CA THR A 591 -18.56 28.85 29.39
C THR A 591 -18.56 27.32 29.33
N SER A 592 -17.80 26.74 28.44
CA SER A 592 -17.68 25.29 28.29
C SER A 592 -17.14 24.60 29.53
N GLY A 593 -17.22 23.30 29.58
CA GLY A 593 -16.75 22.49 30.69
C GLY A 593 -17.04 21.00 30.44
N ALA A 594 -16.63 20.18 31.38
CA ALA A 594 -16.81 18.73 31.29
C ALA A 594 -16.72 18.08 32.70
N THR A 595 -17.25 16.86 32.81
CA THR A 595 -16.92 15.96 33.90
C THR A 595 -15.97 14.89 33.41
N ILE A 596 -14.78 14.81 34.01
CA ILE A 596 -13.70 13.87 33.62
C ILE A 596 -13.39 12.98 34.81
N THR A 597 -13.38 11.68 34.62
CA THR A 597 -13.05 10.68 35.64
C THR A 597 -11.90 9.80 35.19
N ASN A 598 -10.93 9.56 36.09
CA ASN A 598 -9.70 8.80 35.80
C ASN A 598 -8.89 9.38 34.65
N ILE A 599 -8.15 10.44 34.93
CA ILE A 599 -7.34 11.17 33.95
C ILE A 599 -5.84 10.93 34.15
N TRP A 600 -5.11 10.78 33.03
CA TRP A 600 -3.64 10.76 32.99
C TRP A 600 -3.12 11.67 31.87
N LEU A 601 -2.46 12.76 32.29
CA LEU A 601 -1.80 13.69 31.34
C LEU A 601 -0.28 13.59 31.53
N GLU A 602 0.45 13.44 30.42
CA GLU A 602 1.91 13.27 30.47
C GLU A 602 2.59 14.06 29.36
N GLY A 603 3.61 14.85 29.73
CA GLY A 603 4.48 15.53 28.77
C GLY A 603 3.96 16.85 28.22
N TYR A 604 2.81 17.34 28.65
CA TYR A 604 2.27 18.65 28.28
C TYR A 604 2.91 19.78 29.10
N ASP A 605 3.09 20.95 28.48
CA ASP A 605 3.55 22.16 29.16
C ASP A 605 2.45 22.78 30.03
N MET A 606 1.19 22.64 29.61
CA MET A 606 0.01 23.14 30.30
C MET A 606 -1.08 22.04 30.38
N ASN A 607 -1.51 21.70 31.57
CA ASN A 607 -2.55 20.69 31.74
C ASN A 607 -3.96 21.23 31.51
N ILE A 608 -4.24 22.47 31.88
CA ILE A 608 -5.56 23.11 31.66
C ILE A 608 -5.37 24.57 31.29
N ASP A 609 -6.01 25.01 30.23
CA ASP A 609 -6.17 26.41 29.80
C ASP A 609 -7.66 26.81 29.80
N MET A 610 -8.02 27.80 30.58
CA MET A 610 -9.35 28.45 30.58
C MET A 610 -9.27 29.71 29.70
N LYS A 611 -9.20 29.54 28.39
CA LYS A 611 -8.79 30.55 27.39
C LYS A 611 -9.53 31.88 27.50
N ASP A 612 -10.83 31.89 27.73
CA ASP A 612 -11.66 33.08 27.80
C ASP A 612 -12.03 33.48 29.24
N GLY A 613 -11.28 32.95 30.21
CA GLY A 613 -11.50 33.27 31.63
C GLY A 613 -12.76 32.64 32.25
N GLY A 614 -13.24 31.54 31.68
CA GLY A 614 -14.31 30.74 32.26
C GLY A 614 -13.95 30.20 33.67
N PRO A 615 -14.93 29.89 34.52
CA PRO A 615 -14.61 29.43 35.87
C PRO A 615 -14.15 27.97 35.86
N LEU A 616 -13.06 27.65 36.54
CA LEU A 616 -12.55 26.28 36.71
C LEU A 616 -13.60 25.31 37.26
N THR A 617 -14.63 25.82 37.98
CA THR A 617 -15.74 25.01 38.49
C THR A 617 -16.63 24.40 37.41
N ASN A 618 -16.54 24.87 36.17
CA ASN A 618 -17.23 24.23 35.03
C ASN A 618 -16.57 22.92 34.62
N VAL A 619 -15.33 22.70 35.05
CA VAL A 619 -14.56 21.49 34.77
C VAL A 619 -14.42 20.70 36.07
N VAL A 620 -15.01 19.52 36.13
CA VAL A 620 -14.95 18.63 37.27
C VAL A 620 -14.06 17.44 36.95
N ILE A 621 -12.98 17.26 37.71
CA ILE A 621 -12.04 16.16 37.51
C ILE A 621 -11.99 15.32 38.79
N ASP A 622 -12.32 14.03 38.66
CA ASP A 622 -12.39 13.07 39.79
C ASP A 622 -13.26 13.58 40.96
N GLY A 623 -14.34 14.30 40.64
CA GLY A 623 -15.33 14.82 41.59
C GLY A 623 -14.98 16.18 42.20
N GLU A 624 -13.83 16.77 41.86
CA GLU A 624 -13.39 18.07 42.36
C GLU A 624 -13.30 19.08 41.19
N ALA A 625 -13.44 20.38 41.53
CA ALA A 625 -13.21 21.43 40.55
C ALA A 625 -11.77 21.38 40.03
N ALA A 626 -11.59 21.56 38.72
CA ALA A 626 -10.29 21.51 38.12
C ALA A 626 -9.31 22.56 38.67
N SER A 627 -8.02 22.26 38.61
CA SER A 627 -6.94 23.12 39.08
C SER A 627 -5.86 23.25 38.02
N THR A 628 -5.43 24.47 37.76
CA THR A 628 -4.30 24.75 36.82
C THR A 628 -2.95 24.31 37.37
N THR A 629 -2.86 23.93 38.63
CA THR A 629 -1.61 23.50 39.30
C THR A 629 -1.56 22.00 39.56
N ALA A 630 -2.61 21.26 39.24
CA ALA A 630 -2.64 19.81 39.42
C ALA A 630 -1.87 19.08 38.33
N ASP A 631 -1.20 18.00 38.68
CA ASP A 631 -0.37 17.21 37.76
C ASP A 631 -1.18 16.19 36.92
N TYR A 632 -2.39 15.85 37.35
CA TYR A 632 -3.30 14.91 36.67
C TYR A 632 -2.64 13.61 36.15
N LYS A 633 -1.78 13.01 36.99
CA LYS A 633 -1.13 11.72 36.79
C LYS A 633 -1.48 10.67 37.84
N THR A 634 -2.57 10.90 38.56
CA THR A 634 -3.00 10.02 39.67
C THR A 634 -3.94 8.91 39.23
N GLY A 635 -4.50 9.02 38.04
CA GLY A 635 -5.36 8.02 37.41
C GLY A 635 -4.60 6.79 36.90
N THR A 636 -5.33 5.87 36.32
CA THR A 636 -4.78 4.70 35.63
C THR A 636 -4.78 4.97 34.11
N LYS A 637 -3.65 4.75 33.47
CA LYS A 637 -3.57 4.85 31.99
C LYS A 637 -4.53 3.85 31.34
N VAL A 638 -5.16 4.28 30.24
CA VAL A 638 -5.92 3.39 29.37
C VAL A 638 -4.97 2.33 28.80
N ASP A 639 -5.33 1.07 28.99
CA ASP A 639 -4.57 -0.04 28.43
C ASP A 639 -4.97 -0.28 26.97
N ILE A 640 -4.09 0.08 26.04
CA ILE A 640 -4.27 -0.10 24.60
C ILE A 640 -3.60 -1.37 24.05
N SER A 641 -3.07 -2.24 24.91
CA SER A 641 -2.36 -3.46 24.49
C SER A 641 -3.25 -4.43 23.70
N THR A 642 -4.56 -4.37 23.89
CA THR A 642 -5.56 -5.17 23.17
C THR A 642 -6.18 -4.44 21.97
N TRP A 643 -5.76 -3.21 21.68
CA TRP A 643 -6.30 -2.39 20.59
C TRP A 643 -5.52 -2.59 19.29
N SER A 644 -5.27 -3.85 18.89
CA SER A 644 -4.54 -4.20 17.66
C SER A 644 -5.19 -3.60 16.39
N TRP A 645 -6.50 -3.38 16.41
CA TRP A 645 -7.26 -2.77 15.32
C TRP A 645 -6.73 -1.38 14.92
N ARG A 646 -6.16 -0.60 15.83
CA ARG A 646 -5.63 0.76 15.57
C ARG A 646 -4.41 0.78 14.64
N GLU A 647 -3.69 -0.34 14.55
CA GLU A 647 -2.45 -0.46 13.78
C GLU A 647 -2.70 -0.82 12.31
N ALA A 648 -3.96 -1.08 11.92
CA ALA A 648 -4.31 -1.48 10.58
C ALA A 648 -3.97 -0.37 9.54
N GLY A 649 -3.51 -0.82 8.38
CA GLY A 649 -3.21 -0.01 7.21
C GLY A 649 -3.95 -0.50 5.97
N LEU A 650 -3.78 0.25 4.86
CA LEU A 650 -4.30 -0.09 3.54
C LEU A 650 -3.69 -1.38 3.01
#